data_c6fbc176b008422678f321a1a1f17585
#
_entry.id   c6fbc176b008422678f321a1a1f17585
#
_cell.length_a   1.000
_cell.length_b   1.000
_cell.length_c   1.000
_cell.angle_alpha   90.00
_cell.angle_beta   90.00
_cell.angle_gamma   90.00
#
_symmetry.space_group_name_H-M   'P 1'
#
loop_
_entity.id
_entity.type
_entity.pdbx_description
1 polymer ?
#
loop_
_entity_poly.entity_id
_entity_poly.type
_entity_poly.pdbx_seq_one_letter_code
_entity_poly.pdbx_strand_id
1 'polypeptide(L)'
;MGGTAVGGGGYGRTVTPPPAATGPAVRKQRRGTRPGGGELLAAAVGAVPGGATRPGQQQMAEAIERSIASGEHLLVQAGTGTGKSLAYLAPALAVDGPVVVSTATLALQSQLVDHDLPRLADAVEPLLGRRPTFAVLKGRHHYLCLARLDNSVEEEPEDTLFDTPRPGGGTKWLGEAGRLGKQMQRLRDWAEETATGDRDELDPGVDDQVWRSVSMPARECVGATRCPFGQECFAEASRVRAREADIVVTNHSLLAVDMLAGRHIVPPHKLLVVDEAHELADRVSSAAQAELVPELIDRSARRARPLLRPEVAERLTEAGDALAVGLAEAPAGRLTAGLPPPLREACTLLDAATRAALEAIGEIKADDPDPVRKQQAKAVLDELSTTAQRLLEEADHDVAWVEKPENGSRRALVVAPLSVAGTLATHLYDERTVVATSATLALGGRFDTVARALGLEAPPPAPPSPAAAALASAAAAGRTGAATGPVASTPGSRAAVGTVPATEGPGWRSLDVGSPFDYARQGILYVAAHLPRPSVSGLPEAAGEELLALVGALGGRTLGLFSSRRAAQQAAELLRARTDLPVLLQGEEALPLLVRRFREERESCLFGVMSLWQGVDVPGDACQLVVIDRLPFPRPDEPLAAARAAAVDAGGGSGFAAVSVPIAAVRLAQGVGRLIRATGDRGVVAVLDSRLETARGYGPFLRRSLPPFWYTTRPDVARGALERLGKS
;
A
#
# COMPACT_ATOMS: atom_id res chain seq x y z
N MET A 1 9.71 18.78 -69.38
CA MET A 1 9.00 19.90 -68.77
C MET A 1 8.29 19.39 -67.55
N GLY A 2 8.84 19.62 -66.42
CA GLY A 2 8.29 20.09 -65.17
C GLY A 2 7.37 19.11 -64.39
N GLY A 3 7.92 18.23 -63.64
CA GLY A 3 7.18 17.52 -62.57
C GLY A 3 7.83 17.85 -61.23
N THR A 4 7.14 18.60 -60.39
CA THR A 4 7.54 18.99 -59.06
C THR A 4 7.35 17.82 -58.09
N ALA A 5 8.45 17.31 -57.56
CA ALA A 5 8.46 16.35 -56.46
C ALA A 5 8.25 17.12 -55.14
N VAL A 6 7.25 16.70 -54.37
CA VAL A 6 7.00 17.15 -52.97
C VAL A 6 7.96 16.38 -52.08
N GLY A 7 8.87 17.10 -51.40
CA GLY A 7 9.84 16.53 -50.48
C GLY A 7 9.19 16.16 -49.14
N GLY A 8 9.30 14.91 -48.77
CA GLY A 8 9.06 14.43 -47.42
C GLY A 8 10.21 14.87 -46.49
N GLY A 9 9.90 15.71 -45.51
CA GLY A 9 10.84 16.14 -44.49
C GLY A 9 11.08 15.04 -43.48
N GLY A 10 12.14 14.23 -43.71
CA GLY A 10 12.65 13.32 -42.66
C GLY A 10 13.42 14.12 -41.63
N TYR A 11 12.95 14.13 -40.41
CA TYR A 11 13.69 14.64 -39.23
C TYR A 11 14.81 13.65 -38.85
N GLY A 12 15.96 13.78 -39.54
CA GLY A 12 17.19 13.11 -39.13
C GLY A 12 17.88 13.92 -38.03
N ARG A 13 17.67 13.60 -36.78
CA ARG A 13 18.55 14.06 -35.67
C ARG A 13 19.84 13.24 -35.72
N THR A 14 20.95 13.85 -36.08
CA THR A 14 22.29 13.34 -35.79
C THR A 14 22.57 13.60 -34.29
N VAL A 15 22.25 12.65 -33.47
CA VAL A 15 22.75 12.61 -32.09
C VAL A 15 24.20 12.16 -32.16
N THR A 16 25.13 13.07 -31.85
CA THR A 16 26.56 12.75 -31.69
C THR A 16 26.67 11.82 -30.49
N PRO A 17 27.19 10.59 -30.64
CA PRO A 17 27.39 9.72 -29.49
C PRO A 17 28.40 10.37 -28.53
N PRO A 18 28.21 10.24 -27.19
CA PRO A 18 29.22 10.69 -26.25
C PRO A 18 30.55 9.94 -26.50
N PRO A 19 31.71 10.58 -26.27
CA PRO A 19 33.00 9.95 -26.51
C PRO A 19 33.10 8.65 -25.73
N ALA A 20 33.52 7.57 -26.40
CA ALA A 20 33.78 6.28 -25.79
C ALA A 20 34.67 6.46 -24.56
N ALA A 21 34.13 6.14 -23.40
CA ALA A 21 34.90 6.11 -22.17
C ALA A 21 36.00 5.06 -22.34
N THR A 22 37.25 5.51 -22.43
CA THR A 22 38.43 4.67 -22.26
C THR A 22 38.30 4.02 -20.88
N GLY A 23 38.15 2.69 -20.87
CA GLY A 23 37.96 1.92 -19.67
C GLY A 23 39.06 2.20 -18.65
N PRO A 24 38.72 2.41 -17.38
CA PRO A 24 39.69 2.59 -16.33
C PRO A 24 40.47 1.28 -16.17
N ALA A 25 41.79 1.38 -16.20
CA ALA A 25 42.71 0.30 -15.83
C ALA A 25 42.26 -0.30 -14.49
N VAL A 26 42.02 -1.61 -14.48
CA VAL A 26 41.68 -2.38 -13.27
C VAL A 26 42.86 -2.20 -12.28
N ARG A 27 42.73 -1.19 -11.41
CA ARG A 27 43.60 -1.02 -10.25
C ARG A 27 43.21 -2.13 -9.27
N LYS A 28 44.08 -3.14 -9.11
CA LYS A 28 43.97 -4.14 -8.03
C LYS A 28 43.87 -3.39 -6.71
N GLN A 29 42.63 -3.18 -6.24
CA GLN A 29 42.36 -2.66 -4.92
C GLN A 29 42.92 -3.65 -3.88
N ARG A 30 43.77 -3.15 -2.97
CA ARG A 30 44.10 -3.84 -1.74
C ARG A 30 42.78 -4.21 -1.06
N ARG A 31 42.61 -5.46 -0.64
CA ARG A 31 41.53 -5.92 0.24
C ARG A 31 41.68 -5.23 1.60
N GLY A 32 41.27 -3.98 1.71
CA GLY A 32 40.89 -3.37 2.98
C GLY A 32 39.58 -4.02 3.43
N THR A 33 39.45 -4.27 4.70
CA THR A 33 38.18 -4.68 5.30
C THR A 33 37.10 -3.66 4.90
N ARG A 34 36.02 -4.13 4.28
CA ARG A 34 34.89 -3.28 3.91
C ARG A 34 34.32 -2.63 5.19
N PRO A 35 33.95 -1.34 5.21
CA PRO A 35 33.41 -0.70 6.40
C PRO A 35 32.11 -1.43 6.80
N GLY A 36 31.93 -1.64 8.11
CA GLY A 36 30.73 -2.23 8.66
C GLY A 36 29.54 -1.26 8.58
N GLY A 37 28.31 -1.76 8.62
CA GLY A 37 27.10 -0.93 8.60
C GLY A 37 27.03 0.05 9.75
N GLY A 38 27.61 -0.29 10.92
CA GLY A 38 27.73 0.63 12.06
C GLY A 38 28.59 1.86 11.77
N GLU A 39 29.72 1.71 11.03
CA GLU A 39 30.57 2.82 10.61
C GLU A 39 29.85 3.70 9.58
N LEU A 40 29.18 3.06 8.61
CA LEU A 40 28.38 3.75 7.59
C LEU A 40 27.21 4.51 8.23
N LEU A 41 26.56 3.92 9.24
CA LEU A 41 25.47 4.58 9.99
C LEU A 41 25.99 5.79 10.77
N ALA A 42 27.14 5.67 11.42
CA ALA A 42 27.73 6.79 12.18
C ALA A 42 28.07 7.97 11.25
N ALA A 43 28.63 7.70 10.07
CA ALA A 43 28.90 8.72 9.05
C ALA A 43 27.59 9.37 8.55
N ALA A 44 26.58 8.57 8.25
CA ALA A 44 25.28 9.06 7.79
C ALA A 44 24.57 9.94 8.82
N VAL A 45 24.57 9.54 10.10
CA VAL A 45 23.96 10.31 11.20
C VAL A 45 24.72 11.63 11.42
N GLY A 46 26.06 11.61 11.32
CA GLY A 46 26.89 12.81 11.43
C GLY A 46 26.64 13.85 10.34
N ALA A 47 26.16 13.43 9.17
CA ALA A 47 25.81 14.33 8.06
C ALA A 47 24.40 14.94 8.17
N VAL A 48 23.56 14.44 9.08
CA VAL A 48 22.22 15.02 9.32
C VAL A 48 22.35 16.24 10.24
N PRO A 49 21.83 17.42 9.86
CA PRO A 49 21.82 18.59 10.74
C PRO A 49 21.14 18.27 12.08
N GLY A 50 21.88 18.43 13.19
CA GLY A 50 21.41 18.05 14.53
C GLY A 50 21.26 16.54 14.74
N GLY A 51 21.86 15.73 13.88
CA GLY A 51 21.85 14.27 13.98
C GLY A 51 22.50 13.78 15.26
N ALA A 52 21.79 12.94 16.00
CA ALA A 52 22.31 12.31 17.19
C ALA A 52 22.13 10.79 17.08
N THR A 53 23.13 10.05 17.52
CA THR A 53 23.07 8.59 17.57
C THR A 53 21.97 8.15 18.55
N ARG A 54 21.12 7.26 18.10
CA ARG A 54 20.00 6.72 18.89
C ARG A 54 20.23 5.22 19.13
N PRO A 55 20.16 4.76 20.40
CA PRO A 55 20.40 3.34 20.70
C PRO A 55 19.55 2.36 19.88
N GLY A 56 18.26 2.65 19.71
CA GLY A 56 17.37 1.82 18.89
C GLY A 56 17.75 1.77 17.41
N GLN A 57 18.28 2.87 16.86
CA GLN A 57 18.78 2.93 15.50
C GLN A 57 20.01 2.04 15.31
N GLN A 58 20.97 2.07 16.26
CA GLN A 58 22.15 1.20 16.24
C GLN A 58 21.76 -0.28 16.37
N GLN A 59 20.89 -0.61 17.36
CA GLN A 59 20.38 -1.97 17.55
C GLN A 59 19.73 -2.54 16.28
N MET A 60 18.94 -1.70 15.56
CA MET A 60 18.33 -2.07 14.29
C MET A 60 19.40 -2.36 13.23
N ALA A 61 20.37 -1.48 13.04
CA ALA A 61 21.43 -1.66 12.07
C ALA A 61 22.25 -2.94 12.33
N GLU A 62 22.66 -3.17 13.58
CA GLU A 62 23.38 -4.39 14.01
C GLU A 62 22.55 -5.67 13.81
N ALA A 63 21.23 -5.61 14.04
CA ALA A 63 20.35 -6.74 13.81
C ALA A 63 20.22 -7.05 12.32
N ILE A 64 20.16 -6.02 11.48
CA ILE A 64 20.13 -6.16 10.02
C ILE A 64 21.46 -6.76 9.50
N GLU A 65 22.60 -6.31 9.98
CA GLU A 65 23.89 -6.90 9.62
C GLU A 65 23.96 -8.40 9.98
N ARG A 66 23.50 -8.75 11.17
CA ARG A 66 23.43 -10.15 11.59
C ARG A 66 22.51 -10.99 10.71
N SER A 67 21.34 -10.45 10.34
CA SER A 67 20.41 -11.10 9.41
C SER A 67 21.03 -11.31 8.03
N ILE A 68 21.71 -10.31 7.49
CA ILE A 68 22.42 -10.42 6.21
C ILE A 68 23.51 -11.53 6.28
N ALA A 69 24.25 -11.60 7.38
CA ALA A 69 25.31 -12.58 7.56
C ALA A 69 24.80 -14.01 7.78
N SER A 70 23.66 -14.18 8.46
CA SER A 70 23.06 -15.50 8.76
C SER A 70 22.09 -16.00 7.68
N GLY A 71 21.56 -15.12 6.83
CA GLY A 71 20.47 -15.41 5.90
C GLY A 71 19.08 -15.49 6.56
N GLU A 72 18.96 -15.32 7.88
CA GLU A 72 17.68 -15.30 8.59
C GLU A 72 16.90 -14.01 8.26
N HIS A 73 15.57 -14.13 8.14
CA HIS A 73 14.71 -12.96 7.95
C HIS A 73 14.52 -12.19 9.26
N LEU A 74 14.22 -10.89 9.17
CA LEU A 74 14.10 -10.02 10.34
C LEU A 74 12.83 -9.17 10.29
N LEU A 75 12.03 -9.22 11.36
CA LEU A 75 10.92 -8.33 11.61
C LEU A 75 11.33 -7.29 12.66
N VAL A 76 11.35 -6.01 12.31
CA VAL A 76 11.75 -4.95 13.23
C VAL A 76 10.59 -3.99 13.48
N GLN A 77 10.16 -3.92 14.73
CA GLN A 77 9.34 -2.80 15.18
C GLN A 77 10.25 -1.64 15.57
N ALA A 78 10.10 -0.51 14.89
CA ALA A 78 10.83 0.71 15.18
C ALA A 78 9.85 1.88 15.18
N GLY A 79 9.64 2.48 16.35
CA GLY A 79 8.70 3.59 16.52
C GLY A 79 9.07 4.81 15.67
N THR A 80 8.15 5.75 15.55
CA THR A 80 8.41 7.02 14.87
C THR A 80 9.60 7.73 15.52
N GLY A 81 10.36 8.48 14.71
CA GLY A 81 11.54 9.18 15.20
C GLY A 81 12.80 8.34 15.44
N THR A 82 12.76 7.01 15.31
CA THR A 82 13.95 6.13 15.48
C THR A 82 15.03 6.39 14.41
N GLY A 83 14.68 6.91 13.24
CA GLY A 83 15.59 7.05 12.09
C GLY A 83 15.73 5.74 11.32
N LYS A 84 14.59 5.04 11.13
CA LYS A 84 14.50 3.75 10.41
C LYS A 84 15.25 3.75 9.08
N SER A 85 15.04 4.79 8.25
CA SER A 85 15.62 4.84 6.91
C SER A 85 17.14 4.66 6.94
N LEU A 86 17.87 5.44 7.72
CA LEU A 86 19.30 5.31 7.82
C LEU A 86 19.74 3.99 8.47
N ALA A 87 18.93 3.47 9.43
CA ALA A 87 19.23 2.21 10.12
C ALA A 87 19.22 1.00 9.18
N TYR A 88 18.39 1.00 8.14
CA TYR A 88 18.41 -0.09 7.15
C TYR A 88 19.24 0.24 5.91
N LEU A 89 19.35 1.50 5.50
CA LEU A 89 20.12 1.88 4.31
C LEU A 89 21.64 1.73 4.53
N ALA A 90 22.14 2.09 5.72
CA ALA A 90 23.57 2.00 6.00
C ALA A 90 24.12 0.55 5.93
N PRO A 91 23.55 -0.46 6.63
CA PRO A 91 23.99 -1.84 6.46
C PRO A 91 23.67 -2.41 5.07
N ALA A 92 22.63 -1.91 4.37
CA ALA A 92 22.34 -2.30 3.01
C ALA A 92 23.49 -2.01 2.04
N LEU A 93 24.21 -0.90 2.21
CA LEU A 93 25.40 -0.55 1.41
C LEU A 93 26.62 -1.45 1.66
N ALA A 94 26.63 -2.22 2.74
CA ALA A 94 27.65 -3.23 2.99
C ALA A 94 27.43 -4.55 2.24
N VAL A 95 26.27 -4.75 1.61
CA VAL A 95 25.91 -5.96 0.84
C VAL A 95 26.59 -5.96 -0.52
N ASP A 96 27.05 -7.12 -0.98
CA ASP A 96 27.53 -7.32 -2.34
C ASP A 96 26.38 -7.57 -3.30
N GLY A 97 26.06 -6.58 -4.11
CA GLY A 97 25.01 -6.62 -5.14
C GLY A 97 23.84 -5.69 -4.84
N PRO A 98 22.85 -5.64 -5.72
CA PRO A 98 21.70 -4.75 -5.56
C PRO A 98 20.90 -5.05 -4.31
N VAL A 99 20.43 -4.00 -3.66
CA VAL A 99 19.48 -4.04 -2.55
C VAL A 99 18.18 -3.39 -3.02
N VAL A 100 17.05 -4.00 -2.68
CA VAL A 100 15.73 -3.43 -2.98
C VAL A 100 15.09 -2.93 -1.68
N VAL A 101 14.59 -1.70 -1.72
CA VAL A 101 13.79 -1.10 -0.65
C VAL A 101 12.40 -0.84 -1.18
N SER A 102 11.42 -1.51 -0.59
CA SER A 102 10.00 -1.33 -0.90
C SER A 102 9.32 -0.48 0.17
N THR A 103 8.59 0.56 -0.24
CA THR A 103 7.86 1.48 0.66
C THR A 103 6.35 1.41 0.43
N ALA A 104 5.57 1.81 1.43
CA ALA A 104 4.11 1.76 1.35
C ALA A 104 3.52 2.85 0.45
N THR A 105 4.13 4.04 0.38
CA THR A 105 3.59 5.23 -0.30
C THR A 105 4.61 5.91 -1.19
N LEU A 106 4.13 6.63 -2.21
CA LEU A 106 4.98 7.46 -3.08
C LEU A 106 5.69 8.57 -2.29
N ALA A 107 5.05 9.15 -1.28
CA ALA A 107 5.66 10.18 -0.45
C ALA A 107 6.89 9.67 0.32
N LEU A 108 6.83 8.44 0.87
CA LEU A 108 8.00 7.81 1.50
C LEU A 108 9.08 7.48 0.47
N GLN A 109 8.69 7.07 -0.73
CA GLN A 109 9.62 6.82 -1.83
C GLN A 109 10.38 8.10 -2.21
N SER A 110 9.67 9.22 -2.41
CA SER A 110 10.28 10.52 -2.72
C SER A 110 11.18 10.99 -1.57
N GLN A 111 10.76 10.86 -0.31
CA GLN A 111 11.59 11.21 0.84
C GLN A 111 12.92 10.46 0.84
N LEU A 112 12.91 9.15 0.58
CA LEU A 112 14.13 8.34 0.50
C LEU A 112 15.05 8.81 -0.63
N VAL A 113 14.48 9.07 -1.82
CA VAL A 113 15.25 9.34 -3.04
C VAL A 113 15.74 10.77 -3.11
N ASP A 114 14.92 11.73 -2.68
CA ASP A 114 15.23 13.15 -2.82
C ASP A 114 16.04 13.68 -1.62
N HIS A 115 15.98 12.99 -0.46
CA HIS A 115 16.57 13.48 0.75
C HIS A 115 17.52 12.49 1.44
N ASP A 116 17.07 11.25 1.76
CA ASP A 116 17.83 10.35 2.62
C ASP A 116 19.01 9.71 1.87
N LEU A 117 18.78 9.19 0.67
CA LEU A 117 19.80 8.52 -0.15
C LEU A 117 20.91 9.46 -0.66
N PRO A 118 20.63 10.68 -1.17
CA PRO A 118 21.70 11.61 -1.56
C PRO A 118 22.63 11.95 -0.40
N ARG A 119 22.07 12.27 0.77
CA ARG A 119 22.85 12.59 1.98
C ARG A 119 23.67 11.40 2.46
N LEU A 120 23.07 10.21 2.47
CA LEU A 120 23.79 8.98 2.80
C LEU A 120 24.93 8.74 1.83
N ALA A 121 24.70 8.83 0.53
CA ALA A 121 25.69 8.59 -0.51
C ALA A 121 26.91 9.53 -0.34
N ASP A 122 26.66 10.82 -0.12
CA ASP A 122 27.73 11.80 0.12
C ASP A 122 28.50 11.53 1.42
N ALA A 123 27.80 11.14 2.49
CA ALA A 123 28.41 10.87 3.79
C ALA A 123 29.31 9.62 3.80
N VAL A 124 28.95 8.58 3.03
CA VAL A 124 29.67 7.30 3.03
C VAL A 124 30.69 7.16 1.90
N GLU A 125 30.70 8.06 0.92
CA GLU A 125 31.66 8.05 -0.20
C GLU A 125 33.12 7.95 0.27
N PRO A 126 33.58 8.71 1.28
CA PRO A 126 34.96 8.63 1.77
C PRO A 126 35.32 7.26 2.36
N LEU A 127 34.34 6.57 2.96
CA LEU A 127 34.53 5.26 3.58
C LEU A 127 34.51 4.13 2.54
N LEU A 128 33.64 4.22 1.54
CA LEU A 128 33.49 3.23 0.48
C LEU A 128 34.50 3.41 -0.66
N GLY A 129 35.14 4.59 -0.78
CA GLY A 129 36.02 4.95 -1.90
C GLY A 129 35.30 5.16 -3.23
N ARG A 130 33.96 5.18 -3.22
CA ARG A 130 33.09 5.51 -4.34
C ARG A 130 31.74 6.02 -3.81
N ARG A 131 31.08 6.84 -4.60
CA ARG A 131 29.71 7.26 -4.32
C ARG A 131 28.73 6.12 -4.65
N PRO A 132 27.89 5.66 -3.70
CA PRO A 132 26.84 4.68 -4.00
C PRO A 132 25.83 5.22 -5.01
N THR A 133 25.31 4.33 -5.86
CA THR A 133 24.28 4.65 -6.84
C THR A 133 22.92 4.17 -6.35
N PHE A 134 21.87 4.92 -6.70
CA PHE A 134 20.50 4.53 -6.39
C PHE A 134 19.56 4.87 -7.54
N ALA A 135 18.48 4.10 -7.66
CA ALA A 135 17.47 4.29 -8.68
C ALA A 135 16.06 4.08 -8.12
N VAL A 136 15.10 4.80 -8.70
CA VAL A 136 13.67 4.58 -8.44
C VAL A 136 13.11 3.68 -9.54
N LEU A 137 12.34 2.68 -9.13
CA LEU A 137 11.61 1.82 -10.03
C LEU A 137 10.11 1.92 -9.76
N LYS A 138 9.38 2.47 -10.71
CA LYS A 138 7.92 2.61 -10.69
C LYS A 138 7.26 1.74 -11.75
N GLY A 139 5.96 1.54 -11.64
CA GLY A 139 5.17 0.86 -12.67
C GLY A 139 5.19 1.62 -14.01
N ARG A 140 5.07 0.92 -15.14
CA ARG A 140 5.12 1.54 -16.49
C ARG A 140 4.12 2.69 -16.65
N HIS A 141 2.98 2.62 -16.01
CA HIS A 141 1.95 3.67 -16.06
C HIS A 141 2.35 5.00 -15.38
N HIS A 142 3.47 5.02 -14.64
CA HIS A 142 4.05 6.26 -14.11
C HIS A 142 4.94 6.99 -15.11
N TYR A 143 5.29 6.33 -16.22
CA TYR A 143 6.15 6.92 -17.24
C TYR A 143 5.35 7.28 -18.49
N LEU A 144 5.74 8.37 -19.14
CA LEU A 144 5.23 8.77 -20.44
C LEU A 144 5.54 7.69 -21.47
N CYS A 145 4.55 7.31 -22.27
CA CYS A 145 4.70 6.37 -23.36
C CYS A 145 4.70 7.10 -24.70
N LEU A 146 5.86 7.17 -25.35
CA LEU A 146 6.00 7.87 -26.64
C LEU A 146 5.11 7.27 -27.74
N ALA A 147 4.93 5.94 -27.74
CA ALA A 147 4.04 5.28 -28.70
C ALA A 147 2.57 5.68 -28.54
N ARG A 148 2.11 5.93 -27.28
CA ARG A 148 0.75 6.45 -27.05
C ARG A 148 0.64 7.95 -27.32
N LEU A 149 1.69 8.70 -27.04
CA LEU A 149 1.72 10.12 -27.31
C LEU A 149 1.65 10.40 -28.82
N ASP A 150 2.33 9.61 -29.64
CA ASP A 150 2.32 9.67 -31.10
C ASP A 150 0.95 9.30 -31.67
N ASN A 151 0.40 8.16 -31.25
CA ASN A 151 -0.92 7.69 -31.70
C ASN A 151 -2.10 8.54 -31.19
N SER A 152 -1.91 9.36 -30.16
CA SER A 152 -2.95 10.29 -29.68
C SER A 152 -3.29 11.41 -30.66
N VAL A 153 -2.57 11.51 -31.78
CA VAL A 153 -2.88 12.42 -32.90
C VAL A 153 -3.94 11.84 -33.81
N GLU A 154 -4.02 10.49 -33.91
CA GLU A 154 -4.94 9.79 -34.82
C GLU A 154 -6.23 9.32 -34.17
N GLU A 155 -6.23 9.13 -32.86
CA GLU A 155 -7.46 8.86 -32.11
C GLU A 155 -8.09 10.22 -31.77
N GLU A 156 -9.15 10.59 -32.51
CA GLU A 156 -10.08 11.61 -32.02
C GLU A 156 -10.47 11.23 -30.58
N PRO A 157 -10.54 12.18 -29.64
CA PRO A 157 -11.02 11.86 -28.30
C PRO A 157 -12.35 11.15 -28.49
N GLU A 158 -12.44 9.89 -28.01
CA GLU A 158 -13.69 9.11 -28.05
C GLU A 158 -14.73 9.91 -27.26
N ASP A 159 -15.37 10.84 -27.96
CA ASP A 159 -16.58 11.49 -27.50
C ASP A 159 -17.57 10.38 -27.26
N THR A 160 -17.90 10.18 -26.02
CA THR A 160 -19.02 9.36 -25.63
C THR A 160 -20.27 10.02 -26.22
N LEU A 161 -20.68 9.53 -27.38
CA LEU A 161 -21.88 9.99 -28.11
C LEU A 161 -23.16 9.81 -27.29
N PHE A 162 -23.04 9.34 -26.05
CA PHE A 162 -24.15 9.04 -25.13
C PHE A 162 -24.14 9.84 -23.83
N ASP A 163 -23.23 10.79 -23.63
CA ASP A 163 -23.50 11.86 -22.66
C ASP A 163 -24.54 12.80 -23.30
N THR A 164 -25.82 12.42 -23.18
CA THR A 164 -26.92 13.31 -23.53
C THR A 164 -26.70 14.64 -22.80
N PRO A 165 -26.58 15.77 -23.54
CA PRO A 165 -26.41 17.07 -22.91
C PRO A 165 -27.62 17.34 -22.01
N ARG A 166 -27.41 17.44 -20.71
CA ARG A 166 -28.42 18.03 -19.84
C ARG A 166 -28.69 19.45 -20.36
N PRO A 167 -29.94 19.85 -20.55
CA PRO A 167 -30.25 21.20 -21.05
C PRO A 167 -29.64 22.23 -20.10
N GLY A 168 -28.65 22.98 -20.56
CA GLY A 168 -27.96 24.04 -19.81
C GLY A 168 -26.44 23.96 -19.70
N GLY A 169 -25.76 22.93 -20.24
CA GLY A 169 -24.34 22.67 -20.04
C GLY A 169 -23.34 23.13 -21.12
N GLY A 170 -23.78 23.76 -22.24
CA GLY A 170 -22.97 23.95 -23.42
C GLY A 170 -21.66 24.76 -23.26
N THR A 171 -21.60 25.70 -22.33
CA THR A 171 -20.40 26.54 -22.11
C THR A 171 -19.36 25.87 -21.21
N LYS A 172 -19.75 24.98 -20.30
CA LYS A 172 -18.82 24.23 -19.47
C LYS A 172 -18.05 23.18 -20.25
N TRP A 173 -18.72 22.49 -21.20
CA TRP A 173 -18.11 21.44 -22.03
C TRP A 173 -17.02 21.97 -22.96
N LEU A 174 -17.25 23.09 -23.64
CA LEU A 174 -16.23 23.77 -24.46
C LEU A 174 -15.01 24.21 -23.63
N GLY A 175 -15.21 24.60 -22.36
CA GLY A 175 -14.13 24.93 -21.44
C GLY A 175 -13.31 23.72 -20.98
N GLU A 176 -13.93 22.58 -20.77
CA GLU A 176 -13.26 21.32 -20.38
C GLU A 176 -12.45 20.72 -21.55
N ALA A 177 -13.03 20.62 -22.75
CA ALA A 177 -12.32 20.15 -23.94
C ALA A 177 -11.10 21.04 -24.26
N GLY A 178 -11.22 22.36 -24.14
CA GLY A 178 -10.11 23.29 -24.29
C GLY A 178 -9.04 23.15 -23.20
N ARG A 179 -9.42 22.78 -21.98
CA ARG A 179 -8.50 22.53 -20.86
C ARG A 179 -7.70 21.22 -21.07
N LEU A 180 -8.37 20.14 -21.46
CA LEU A 180 -7.73 18.86 -21.74
C LEU A 180 -6.77 18.95 -22.93
N GLY A 181 -7.14 19.68 -24.00
CA GLY A 181 -6.27 19.94 -25.16
C GLY A 181 -5.00 20.72 -24.78
N LYS A 182 -5.11 21.72 -23.90
CA LYS A 182 -3.94 22.47 -23.40
C LYS A 182 -3.02 21.58 -22.54
N GLN A 183 -3.58 20.69 -21.73
CA GLN A 183 -2.79 19.73 -20.95
C GLN A 183 -2.07 18.73 -21.87
N MET A 184 -2.72 18.25 -22.94
CA MET A 184 -2.10 17.36 -23.92
C MET A 184 -0.96 18.05 -24.69
N GLN A 185 -1.14 19.31 -25.10
CA GLN A 185 -0.06 20.08 -25.74
C GLN A 185 1.13 20.23 -24.80
N ARG A 186 0.89 20.59 -23.54
CA ARG A 186 1.95 20.70 -22.55
C ARG A 186 2.70 19.38 -22.31
N LEU A 187 2.01 18.23 -22.36
CA LEU A 187 2.66 16.94 -22.28
C LEU A 187 3.57 16.65 -23.47
N ARG A 188 3.19 17.10 -24.66
CA ARG A 188 4.05 16.99 -25.87
C ARG A 188 5.30 17.85 -25.74
N ASP A 189 5.13 19.10 -25.29
CA ASP A 189 6.25 20.01 -25.07
C ASP A 189 7.20 19.44 -24.01
N TRP A 190 6.64 18.95 -22.89
CA TRP A 190 7.42 18.32 -21.81
C TRP A 190 8.11 17.02 -22.24
N ALA A 191 7.53 16.26 -23.16
CA ALA A 191 8.15 15.03 -23.69
C ALA A 191 9.48 15.28 -24.39
N GLU A 192 9.68 16.49 -24.94
CA GLU A 192 10.93 16.89 -25.58
C GLU A 192 12.00 17.32 -24.58
N GLU A 193 11.60 17.74 -23.36
CA GLU A 193 12.48 18.29 -22.34
C GLU A 193 12.86 17.28 -21.26
N THR A 194 11.95 16.33 -20.94
CA THR A 194 12.16 15.40 -19.83
C THR A 194 13.24 14.36 -20.13
N ALA A 195 14.11 14.13 -19.16
CA ALA A 195 15.11 13.06 -19.23
C ALA A 195 14.57 11.70 -18.71
N THR A 196 13.53 11.71 -17.92
CA THR A 196 13.01 10.54 -17.18
C THR A 196 11.63 10.10 -17.64
N GLY A 197 10.81 11.03 -18.13
CA GLY A 197 9.41 10.82 -18.45
C GLY A 197 8.56 10.45 -17.22
N ASP A 198 9.04 10.67 -16.00
CA ASP A 198 8.35 10.33 -14.74
C ASP A 198 7.26 11.36 -14.44
N ARG A 199 6.03 10.90 -14.25
CA ARG A 199 4.86 11.72 -13.96
C ARG A 199 5.06 12.67 -12.77
N ASP A 200 5.79 12.23 -11.76
CA ASP A 200 5.96 12.99 -10.52
C ASP A 200 6.90 14.21 -10.71
N GLU A 201 7.65 14.27 -11.81
CA GLU A 201 8.48 15.42 -12.21
C GLU A 201 7.69 16.47 -13.02
N LEU A 202 6.45 16.15 -13.41
CA LEU A 202 5.61 17.06 -14.17
C LEU A 202 4.94 18.11 -13.28
N ASP A 203 5.42 19.36 -13.31
CA ASP A 203 4.87 20.48 -12.53
C ASP A 203 4.42 21.66 -13.45
N PRO A 204 3.19 22.11 -13.34
CA PRO A 204 2.05 21.52 -12.60
C PRO A 204 1.61 20.20 -13.24
N GLY A 205 1.07 19.27 -12.43
CA GLY A 205 0.57 17.99 -12.92
C GLY A 205 -0.56 18.11 -13.95
N VAL A 206 -0.97 17.00 -14.56
CA VAL A 206 -2.13 16.92 -15.46
C VAL A 206 -3.23 16.05 -14.85
N ASP A 207 -4.44 16.18 -15.37
CA ASP A 207 -5.57 15.35 -14.97
C ASP A 207 -5.28 13.87 -15.22
N ASP A 208 -5.76 12.98 -14.33
CA ASP A 208 -5.55 11.54 -14.45
C ASP A 208 -6.06 10.95 -15.76
N GLN A 209 -7.11 11.52 -16.32
CA GLN A 209 -7.65 11.11 -17.61
C GLN A 209 -6.67 11.39 -18.74
N VAL A 210 -6.07 12.57 -18.74
CA VAL A 210 -5.04 12.97 -19.73
C VAL A 210 -3.80 12.11 -19.58
N TRP A 211 -3.34 11.87 -18.32
CA TRP A 211 -2.19 11.00 -18.10
C TRP A 211 -2.41 9.56 -18.58
N ARG A 212 -3.61 9.00 -18.35
CA ARG A 212 -3.94 7.64 -18.80
C ARG A 212 -3.92 7.50 -20.33
N SER A 213 -4.21 8.56 -21.08
CA SER A 213 -4.15 8.51 -22.55
C SER A 213 -2.73 8.44 -23.11
N VAL A 214 -1.73 8.90 -22.36
CA VAL A 214 -0.31 8.93 -22.77
C VAL A 214 0.59 7.98 -21.99
N SER A 215 0.04 7.19 -21.07
CA SER A 215 0.77 6.19 -20.28
C SER A 215 0.34 4.78 -20.66
N MET A 216 1.21 3.78 -20.45
CA MET A 216 1.00 2.40 -20.90
C MET A 216 1.02 1.44 -19.72
N PRO A 217 -0.06 0.70 -19.43
CA PRO A 217 -0.03 -0.43 -18.50
C PRO A 217 0.97 -1.50 -18.95
N ALA A 218 1.60 -2.19 -17.99
CA ALA A 218 2.63 -3.19 -18.32
C ALA A 218 2.12 -4.32 -19.21
N ARG A 219 0.88 -4.77 -19.01
CA ARG A 219 0.24 -5.86 -19.78
C ARG A 219 -0.04 -5.48 -21.23
N GLU A 220 -0.37 -4.21 -21.49
CA GLU A 220 -0.66 -3.68 -22.83
C GLU A 220 0.61 -3.32 -23.64
N CYS A 221 1.78 -3.31 -23.00
CA CYS A 221 3.04 -2.93 -23.62
C CYS A 221 3.63 -4.08 -24.44
N VAL A 222 3.97 -3.82 -25.72
CA VAL A 222 4.61 -4.80 -26.61
C VAL A 222 6.06 -5.12 -26.25
N GLY A 223 6.65 -4.39 -25.31
CA GLY A 223 8.07 -4.50 -24.93
C GLY A 223 9.00 -3.74 -25.87
N ALA A 224 10.21 -3.44 -25.37
CA ALA A 224 11.18 -2.60 -26.09
C ALA A 224 11.58 -3.14 -27.47
N THR A 225 11.65 -4.45 -27.63
CA THR A 225 12.08 -5.10 -28.89
C THR A 225 11.09 -4.97 -30.04
N ARG A 226 9.80 -4.78 -29.74
CA ARG A 226 8.73 -4.66 -30.74
C ARG A 226 8.16 -3.25 -30.85
N CYS A 227 8.51 -2.36 -29.92
CA CYS A 227 8.04 -0.98 -29.90
C CYS A 227 8.94 -0.12 -30.80
N PRO A 228 8.39 0.71 -31.71
CA PRO A 228 9.20 1.62 -32.52
C PRO A 228 9.99 2.62 -31.68
N PHE A 229 9.48 2.97 -30.48
CA PHE A 229 10.14 3.85 -29.51
C PHE A 229 10.90 3.09 -28.43
N GLY A 230 11.22 1.80 -28.63
CA GLY A 230 11.79 0.93 -27.60
C GLY A 230 13.14 1.41 -27.05
N GLN A 231 13.98 2.03 -27.89
CA GLN A 231 15.28 2.58 -27.47
C GLN A 231 15.15 3.89 -26.68
N GLU A 232 14.11 4.67 -26.93
CA GLU A 232 13.84 5.94 -26.26
C GLU A 232 12.85 5.79 -25.10
N CYS A 233 12.48 4.55 -24.76
CA CYS A 233 11.44 4.25 -23.78
C CYS A 233 11.90 4.60 -22.36
N PHE A 234 11.27 5.59 -21.74
CA PHE A 234 11.55 6.04 -20.37
C PHE A 234 11.41 4.92 -19.33
N ALA A 235 10.40 4.08 -19.46
CA ALA A 235 10.18 2.96 -18.56
C ALA A 235 11.30 1.89 -18.67
N GLU A 236 11.82 1.62 -19.87
CA GLU A 236 12.96 0.70 -20.02
C GLU A 236 14.27 1.35 -19.55
N ALA A 237 14.49 2.61 -19.83
CA ALA A 237 15.63 3.35 -19.32
C ALA A 237 15.67 3.34 -17.77
N SER A 238 14.50 3.48 -17.11
CA SER A 238 14.40 3.35 -15.66
C SER A 238 14.77 1.94 -15.17
N ARG A 239 14.37 0.90 -15.89
CA ARG A 239 14.73 -0.49 -15.56
C ARG A 239 16.22 -0.78 -15.73
N VAL A 240 16.85 -0.20 -16.75
CA VAL A 240 18.31 -0.31 -16.95
C VAL A 240 19.02 0.35 -15.77
N ARG A 241 18.66 1.59 -15.42
CA ARG A 241 19.23 2.29 -14.26
C ARG A 241 19.06 1.48 -12.97
N ALA A 242 17.89 0.85 -12.78
CA ALA A 242 17.63 0.02 -11.59
C ALA A 242 18.51 -1.23 -11.53
N ARG A 243 18.89 -1.83 -12.66
CA ARG A 243 19.79 -3.00 -12.68
C ARG A 243 21.24 -2.65 -12.34
N GLU A 244 21.63 -1.41 -12.58
CA GLU A 244 23.00 -0.91 -12.36
C GLU A 244 23.18 -0.22 -10.99
N ALA A 245 22.10 0.04 -10.28
CA ALA A 245 22.11 0.73 -9.01
C ALA A 245 22.48 -0.20 -7.83
N ASP A 246 23.16 0.35 -6.82
CA ASP A 246 23.44 -0.34 -5.55
C ASP A 246 22.15 -0.48 -4.72
N ILE A 247 21.29 0.55 -4.73
CA ILE A 247 20.00 0.57 -4.04
C ILE A 247 18.89 0.90 -5.03
N VAL A 248 17.88 0.04 -5.09
CA VAL A 248 16.65 0.25 -5.87
C VAL A 248 15.49 0.53 -4.94
N VAL A 249 14.87 1.69 -5.07
CA VAL A 249 13.67 2.05 -4.30
C VAL A 249 12.43 1.79 -5.15
N THR A 250 11.49 1.07 -4.60
CA THR A 250 10.20 0.76 -5.23
C THR A 250 9.06 0.90 -4.23
N ASN A 251 7.83 0.60 -4.64
CA ASN A 251 6.68 0.56 -3.73
C ASN A 251 6.09 -0.85 -3.62
N HIS A 252 5.29 -1.07 -2.56
CA HIS A 252 4.65 -2.36 -2.30
C HIS A 252 3.75 -2.83 -3.44
N SER A 253 3.10 -1.91 -4.15
CA SER A 253 2.24 -2.28 -5.28
C SER A 253 3.05 -2.86 -6.45
N LEU A 254 4.22 -2.28 -6.79
CA LEU A 254 5.07 -2.83 -7.83
C LEU A 254 5.73 -4.14 -7.38
N LEU A 255 6.15 -4.24 -6.11
CA LEU A 255 6.66 -5.49 -5.53
C LEU A 255 5.60 -6.59 -5.58
N ALA A 256 4.34 -6.29 -5.27
CA ALA A 256 3.23 -7.23 -5.37
C ALA A 256 3.00 -7.71 -6.82
N VAL A 257 2.98 -6.79 -7.77
CA VAL A 257 2.84 -7.13 -9.21
C VAL A 257 4.03 -7.96 -9.68
N ASP A 258 5.25 -7.66 -9.24
CA ASP A 258 6.45 -8.44 -9.58
C ASP A 258 6.35 -9.90 -9.08
N MET A 259 5.91 -10.10 -7.83
CA MET A 259 5.69 -11.44 -7.26
C MET A 259 4.63 -12.22 -8.04
N LEU A 260 3.51 -11.59 -8.40
CA LEU A 260 2.41 -12.21 -9.15
C LEU A 260 2.79 -12.49 -10.62
N ALA A 261 3.72 -11.70 -11.19
CA ALA A 261 4.21 -11.85 -12.56
C ALA A 261 5.43 -12.78 -12.68
N GLY A 262 5.82 -13.52 -11.63
CA GLY A 262 6.96 -14.43 -11.65
C GLY A 262 8.32 -13.76 -11.49
N ARG A 263 8.40 -12.59 -10.85
CA ARG A 263 9.66 -11.91 -10.44
C ARG A 263 10.55 -11.47 -11.62
N HIS A 264 9.98 -10.78 -12.59
CA HIS A 264 10.71 -10.30 -13.78
C HIS A 264 10.84 -8.78 -13.89
N ILE A 265 10.22 -8.02 -12.96
CA ILE A 265 10.15 -6.56 -13.01
C ILE A 265 11.26 -5.94 -12.16
N VAL A 266 11.36 -6.39 -10.91
CA VAL A 266 12.37 -5.92 -9.95
C VAL A 266 13.70 -6.66 -10.21
N PRO A 267 14.85 -5.96 -10.25
CA PRO A 267 16.14 -6.63 -10.49
C PRO A 267 16.43 -7.73 -9.45
N PRO A 268 17.17 -8.79 -9.81
CA PRO A 268 17.64 -9.77 -8.83
C PRO A 268 18.41 -9.08 -7.70
N HIS A 269 18.13 -9.45 -6.45
CA HIS A 269 18.71 -8.82 -5.27
C HIS A 269 18.87 -9.81 -4.12
N LYS A 270 19.85 -9.56 -3.23
CA LYS A 270 20.15 -10.40 -2.07
C LYS A 270 19.47 -9.94 -0.79
N LEU A 271 19.16 -8.66 -0.70
CA LEU A 271 18.49 -8.04 0.43
C LEU A 271 17.25 -7.30 -0.06
N LEU A 272 16.12 -7.59 0.55
CA LEU A 272 14.88 -6.85 0.40
C LEU A 272 14.51 -6.20 1.74
N VAL A 273 14.42 -4.88 1.76
CA VAL A 273 13.85 -4.13 2.87
C VAL A 273 12.42 -3.77 2.55
N VAL A 274 11.49 -4.14 3.41
CA VAL A 274 10.07 -3.81 3.32
C VAL A 274 9.75 -2.80 4.43
N ASP A 275 9.69 -1.52 4.08
CA ASP A 275 9.36 -0.45 5.03
C ASP A 275 7.85 -0.25 5.08
N GLU A 276 7.29 -0.04 6.28
CA GLU A 276 5.87 -0.10 6.59
C GLU A 276 5.22 -1.45 6.18
N ALA A 277 5.91 -2.54 6.54
CA ALA A 277 5.60 -3.91 6.13
C ALA A 277 4.20 -4.40 6.54
N HIS A 278 3.55 -3.73 7.50
CA HIS A 278 2.18 -4.02 7.90
C HIS A 278 1.16 -3.81 6.75
N GLU A 279 1.51 -3.02 5.71
CA GLU A 279 0.66 -2.79 4.53
C GLU A 279 0.89 -3.82 3.41
N LEU A 280 2.00 -4.58 3.43
CA LEU A 280 2.38 -5.41 2.28
C LEU A 280 1.32 -6.46 1.93
N ALA A 281 0.78 -7.17 2.92
CA ALA A 281 -0.24 -8.22 2.68
C ALA A 281 -1.51 -7.65 2.02
N ASP A 282 -1.95 -6.46 2.43
CA ASP A 282 -3.11 -5.80 1.83
C ASP A 282 -2.81 -5.32 0.41
N ARG A 283 -1.57 -4.85 0.15
CA ARG A 283 -1.15 -4.46 -1.22
C ARG A 283 -1.07 -5.66 -2.16
N VAL A 284 -0.59 -6.80 -1.67
CA VAL A 284 -0.59 -8.05 -2.46
C VAL A 284 -2.02 -8.55 -2.69
N SER A 285 -2.90 -8.49 -1.69
CA SER A 285 -4.32 -8.82 -1.86
C SER A 285 -4.99 -7.94 -2.92
N SER A 286 -4.72 -6.63 -2.88
CA SER A 286 -5.25 -5.68 -3.87
C SER A 286 -4.68 -5.92 -5.28
N ALA A 287 -3.39 -6.27 -5.40
CA ALA A 287 -2.78 -6.57 -6.70
C ALA A 287 -3.28 -7.90 -7.31
N ALA A 288 -3.69 -8.84 -6.46
CA ALA A 288 -4.26 -10.14 -6.87
C ALA A 288 -5.80 -10.11 -7.05
N GLN A 289 -6.43 -8.96 -6.78
CA GLN A 289 -7.84 -8.74 -7.05
C GLN A 289 -8.09 -8.55 -8.53
N ALA A 290 -9.17 -9.12 -9.04
CA ALA A 290 -9.65 -8.92 -10.39
C ALA A 290 -11.14 -8.54 -10.38
N GLU A 291 -11.57 -7.76 -11.37
CA GLU A 291 -12.94 -7.28 -11.46
C GLU A 291 -13.50 -7.41 -12.88
N LEU A 292 -14.78 -7.73 -12.99
CA LEU A 292 -15.56 -7.65 -14.22
C LEU A 292 -16.55 -6.51 -14.13
N VAL A 293 -16.47 -5.61 -15.11
CA VAL A 293 -17.31 -4.42 -15.23
C VAL A 293 -17.87 -4.35 -16.65
N PRO A 294 -19.17 -4.20 -16.85
CA PRO A 294 -19.77 -4.17 -18.19
C PRO A 294 -19.13 -3.16 -19.14
N GLU A 295 -18.82 -1.96 -18.63
CA GLU A 295 -18.22 -0.88 -19.43
C GLU A 295 -16.78 -1.21 -19.87
N LEU A 296 -16.05 -2.04 -19.12
CA LEU A 296 -14.72 -2.52 -19.53
C LEU A 296 -14.85 -3.51 -20.69
N ILE A 297 -15.82 -4.43 -20.61
CA ILE A 297 -16.07 -5.43 -21.66
C ILE A 297 -16.48 -4.72 -22.96
N ASP A 298 -17.38 -3.75 -22.87
CA ASP A 298 -17.88 -2.99 -24.02
C ASP A 298 -16.75 -2.15 -24.67
N ARG A 299 -15.91 -1.48 -23.89
CA ARG A 299 -14.72 -0.81 -24.42
C ARG A 299 -13.73 -1.78 -25.07
N SER A 300 -13.56 -2.95 -24.49
CA SER A 300 -12.68 -3.99 -25.04
C SER A 300 -13.21 -4.54 -26.38
N ALA A 301 -14.53 -4.76 -26.45
CA ALA A 301 -15.20 -5.16 -27.69
C ALA A 301 -15.02 -4.12 -28.81
N ARG A 302 -15.25 -2.83 -28.51
CA ARG A 302 -15.04 -1.74 -29.49
C ARG A 302 -13.59 -1.65 -29.95
N ARG A 303 -12.60 -1.73 -29.03
CA ARG A 303 -11.18 -1.67 -29.34
C ARG A 303 -10.71 -2.87 -30.17
N ALA A 304 -11.25 -4.07 -29.89
CA ALA A 304 -10.91 -5.28 -30.65
C ALA A 304 -11.67 -5.40 -32.01
N ARG A 305 -12.76 -4.67 -32.21
CA ARG A 305 -13.64 -4.75 -33.41
C ARG A 305 -12.89 -4.68 -34.74
N PRO A 306 -11.89 -3.78 -34.94
CA PRO A 306 -11.14 -3.75 -36.20
C PRO A 306 -10.29 -5.00 -36.48
N LEU A 307 -10.03 -5.81 -35.45
CA LEU A 307 -9.23 -7.04 -35.51
C LEU A 307 -10.11 -8.31 -35.60
N LEU A 308 -11.41 -8.18 -35.47
CA LEU A 308 -12.37 -9.29 -35.35
C LEU A 308 -13.38 -9.30 -36.49
N ARG A 309 -13.93 -10.47 -36.76
CA ARG A 309 -15.14 -10.59 -37.59
C ARG A 309 -16.35 -10.06 -36.79
N PRO A 310 -17.35 -9.47 -37.47
CA PRO A 310 -18.53 -8.88 -36.81
C PRO A 310 -19.19 -9.79 -35.78
N GLU A 311 -19.35 -11.08 -36.10
CA GLU A 311 -20.05 -12.05 -35.23
C GLU A 311 -19.26 -12.33 -33.92
N VAL A 312 -17.94 -12.22 -33.96
CA VAL A 312 -17.11 -12.41 -32.75
C VAL A 312 -17.16 -11.15 -31.88
N ALA A 313 -17.16 -9.97 -32.50
CA ALA A 313 -17.29 -8.71 -31.78
C ALA A 313 -18.68 -8.56 -31.13
N GLU A 314 -19.73 -9.00 -31.80
CA GLU A 314 -21.12 -9.03 -31.25
C GLU A 314 -21.21 -9.89 -30.00
N ARG A 315 -20.62 -11.09 -30.01
CA ARG A 315 -20.58 -11.97 -28.82
C ARG A 315 -19.96 -11.35 -27.60
N LEU A 316 -18.90 -10.54 -27.77
CA LEU A 316 -18.29 -9.80 -26.67
C LEU A 316 -19.25 -8.75 -26.10
N THR A 317 -19.99 -8.06 -26.95
CA THR A 317 -21.00 -7.08 -26.53
C THR A 317 -22.15 -7.78 -25.80
N GLU A 318 -22.65 -8.88 -26.34
CA GLU A 318 -23.70 -9.70 -25.70
C GLU A 318 -23.29 -10.20 -24.31
N ALA A 319 -22.00 -10.60 -24.14
CA ALA A 319 -21.47 -11.01 -22.83
C ALA A 319 -21.42 -9.84 -21.84
N GLY A 320 -21.09 -8.63 -22.31
CA GLY A 320 -21.13 -7.41 -21.52
C GLY A 320 -22.55 -7.06 -21.05
N ASP A 321 -23.53 -7.14 -21.95
CA ASP A 321 -24.94 -6.91 -21.65
C ASP A 321 -25.49 -7.95 -20.66
N ALA A 322 -25.13 -9.23 -20.82
CA ALA A 322 -25.50 -10.29 -19.90
C ALA A 322 -24.91 -10.05 -18.49
N LEU A 323 -23.65 -9.57 -18.41
CA LEU A 323 -23.06 -9.19 -17.13
C LEU A 323 -23.78 -8.00 -16.48
N ALA A 324 -24.17 -7.00 -17.27
CA ALA A 324 -24.91 -5.84 -16.77
C ALA A 324 -26.26 -6.25 -16.16
N VAL A 325 -26.99 -7.14 -16.83
CA VAL A 325 -28.25 -7.71 -16.33
C VAL A 325 -28.03 -8.52 -15.06
N GLY A 326 -27.04 -9.44 -15.06
CA GLY A 326 -26.75 -10.27 -13.90
C GLY A 326 -26.32 -9.45 -12.67
N LEU A 327 -25.54 -8.37 -12.87
CA LEU A 327 -25.17 -7.45 -11.80
C LEU A 327 -26.33 -6.63 -11.26
N ALA A 328 -27.30 -6.24 -12.12
CA ALA A 328 -28.48 -5.50 -11.69
C ALA A 328 -29.37 -6.34 -10.75
N GLU A 329 -29.49 -7.64 -11.01
CA GLU A 329 -30.30 -8.58 -10.23
C GLU A 329 -29.61 -9.12 -8.98
N ALA A 330 -28.27 -9.21 -8.99
CA ALA A 330 -27.48 -9.78 -7.89
C ALA A 330 -27.52 -8.91 -6.64
N PRO A 331 -27.56 -9.52 -5.43
CA PRO A 331 -27.38 -8.77 -4.18
C PRO A 331 -25.98 -8.17 -4.09
N ALA A 332 -25.87 -6.93 -3.60
CA ALA A 332 -24.57 -6.35 -3.28
C ALA A 332 -23.92 -7.05 -2.07
N GLY A 333 -22.61 -7.17 -2.08
CA GLY A 333 -21.82 -7.81 -1.02
C GLY A 333 -21.33 -9.21 -1.40
N ARG A 334 -20.86 -9.93 -0.41
CA ARG A 334 -20.20 -11.24 -0.58
C ARG A 334 -21.16 -12.31 -1.11
N LEU A 335 -20.72 -13.07 -2.10
CA LEU A 335 -21.46 -14.20 -2.68
C LEU A 335 -21.11 -15.49 -1.93
N THR A 336 -21.85 -15.79 -0.85
CA THR A 336 -21.57 -16.93 0.05
C THR A 336 -22.14 -18.26 -0.45
N ALA A 337 -23.09 -18.24 -1.37
CA ALA A 337 -23.73 -19.42 -1.96
C ALA A 337 -23.24 -19.70 -3.40
N GLY A 338 -22.10 -19.13 -3.76
CA GLY A 338 -21.57 -19.16 -5.12
C GLY A 338 -22.18 -18.09 -6.03
N LEU A 339 -21.84 -18.16 -7.33
CA LEU A 339 -22.36 -17.22 -8.33
C LEU A 339 -23.86 -17.46 -8.56
N PRO A 340 -24.70 -16.41 -8.45
CA PRO A 340 -26.08 -16.46 -8.91
C PRO A 340 -26.17 -16.93 -10.38
N PRO A 341 -27.20 -17.68 -10.77
CA PRO A 341 -27.31 -18.21 -12.12
C PRO A 341 -27.12 -17.19 -13.26
N PRO A 342 -27.68 -15.95 -13.20
CA PRO A 342 -27.45 -14.96 -14.25
C PRO A 342 -25.97 -14.50 -14.35
N LEU A 343 -25.26 -14.37 -13.21
CA LEU A 343 -23.86 -14.03 -13.22
C LEU A 343 -22.98 -15.18 -13.71
N ARG A 344 -23.34 -16.42 -13.38
CA ARG A 344 -22.64 -17.61 -13.87
C ARG A 344 -22.79 -17.73 -15.40
N GLU A 345 -23.96 -17.50 -15.93
CA GLU A 345 -24.24 -17.50 -17.38
C GLU A 345 -23.41 -16.38 -18.07
N ALA A 346 -23.43 -15.18 -17.53
CA ALA A 346 -22.65 -14.05 -18.06
C ALA A 346 -21.14 -14.34 -18.07
N CYS A 347 -20.58 -14.90 -17.01
CA CYS A 347 -19.17 -15.30 -16.97
C CYS A 347 -18.85 -16.40 -17.99
N THR A 348 -19.76 -17.36 -18.20
CA THR A 348 -19.60 -18.43 -19.20
C THR A 348 -19.60 -17.87 -20.62
N LEU A 349 -20.52 -16.96 -20.92
CA LEU A 349 -20.58 -16.27 -22.22
C LEU A 349 -19.33 -15.43 -22.45
N LEU A 350 -18.87 -14.72 -21.42
CA LEU A 350 -17.67 -13.88 -21.49
C LEU A 350 -16.42 -14.72 -21.76
N ASP A 351 -16.22 -15.82 -21.04
CA ASP A 351 -15.08 -16.72 -21.26
C ASP A 351 -15.10 -17.32 -22.69
N ALA A 352 -16.25 -17.74 -23.18
CA ALA A 352 -16.39 -18.25 -24.53
C ALA A 352 -16.11 -17.17 -25.60
N ALA A 353 -16.65 -15.95 -25.42
CA ALA A 353 -16.49 -14.85 -26.35
C ALA A 353 -15.02 -14.33 -26.39
N THR A 354 -14.39 -14.21 -25.22
CA THR A 354 -12.98 -13.76 -25.13
C THR A 354 -12.03 -14.78 -25.74
N ARG A 355 -12.23 -16.08 -25.50
CA ARG A 355 -11.41 -17.13 -26.15
C ARG A 355 -11.56 -17.13 -27.67
N ALA A 356 -12.78 -17.01 -28.17
CA ALA A 356 -13.02 -16.91 -29.62
C ALA A 356 -12.34 -15.65 -30.23
N ALA A 357 -12.36 -14.53 -29.51
CA ALA A 357 -11.69 -13.30 -29.93
C ALA A 357 -10.16 -13.44 -29.89
N LEU A 358 -9.58 -14.03 -28.86
CA LEU A 358 -8.15 -14.30 -28.76
C LEU A 358 -7.64 -15.22 -29.87
N GLU A 359 -8.41 -16.27 -30.21
CA GLU A 359 -8.11 -17.16 -31.33
C GLU A 359 -8.18 -16.41 -32.68
N ALA A 360 -9.20 -15.58 -32.88
CA ALA A 360 -9.34 -14.79 -34.11
C ALA A 360 -8.22 -13.76 -34.31
N ILE A 361 -7.74 -13.12 -33.24
CA ILE A 361 -6.60 -12.18 -33.29
C ILE A 361 -5.29 -12.94 -33.60
N GLY A 362 -5.14 -14.16 -33.10
CA GLY A 362 -3.96 -15.02 -33.32
C GLY A 362 -2.67 -14.49 -32.71
N GLU A 363 -1.51 -14.99 -33.14
CA GLU A 363 -0.19 -14.57 -32.66
C GLU A 363 0.22 -13.22 -33.24
N ILE A 364 0.99 -12.46 -32.45
CA ILE A 364 1.56 -11.18 -32.90
C ILE A 364 2.86 -11.47 -33.65
N LYS A 365 2.90 -11.14 -34.91
CA LYS A 365 4.05 -11.33 -35.78
C LYS A 365 4.86 -10.02 -35.93
N ALA A 366 6.12 -10.15 -36.32
CA ALA A 366 7.01 -9.01 -36.52
C ALA A 366 6.57 -8.07 -37.67
N ASP A 367 5.79 -8.61 -38.60
CA ASP A 367 5.28 -7.92 -39.80
C ASP A 367 3.82 -7.48 -39.68
N ASP A 368 3.25 -7.59 -38.47
CA ASP A 368 1.88 -7.09 -38.24
C ASP A 368 1.83 -5.56 -38.49
N PRO A 369 0.77 -5.08 -39.15
CA PRO A 369 0.63 -3.64 -39.46
C PRO A 369 0.43 -2.80 -38.18
N ASP A 370 -0.16 -3.36 -37.10
CA ASP A 370 -0.36 -2.68 -35.83
C ASP A 370 -0.17 -3.67 -34.65
N PRO A 371 1.09 -4.00 -34.30
CA PRO A 371 1.37 -4.95 -33.23
C PRO A 371 0.96 -4.40 -31.84
N VAL A 372 0.93 -3.07 -31.67
CA VAL A 372 0.56 -2.42 -30.40
C VAL A 372 -0.92 -2.63 -30.12
N ARG A 373 -1.80 -2.34 -31.09
CA ARG A 373 -3.24 -2.56 -30.94
C ARG A 373 -3.58 -4.02 -30.71
N LYS A 374 -2.95 -4.95 -31.47
CA LYS A 374 -3.12 -6.39 -31.25
C LYS A 374 -2.73 -6.80 -29.84
N GLN A 375 -1.58 -6.34 -29.32
CA GLN A 375 -1.13 -6.66 -27.98
C GLN A 375 -2.08 -6.11 -26.92
N GLN A 376 -2.55 -4.88 -27.08
CA GLN A 376 -3.49 -4.26 -26.15
C GLN A 376 -4.83 -5.03 -26.11
N ALA A 377 -5.38 -5.36 -27.28
CA ALA A 377 -6.60 -6.13 -27.37
C ALA A 377 -6.46 -7.51 -26.72
N LYS A 378 -5.38 -8.24 -27.04
CA LYS A 378 -5.10 -9.54 -26.44
C LYS A 378 -4.95 -9.48 -24.93
N ALA A 379 -4.18 -8.53 -24.40
CA ALA A 379 -3.94 -8.42 -22.96
C ALA A 379 -5.23 -8.21 -22.15
N VAL A 380 -6.13 -7.35 -22.65
CA VAL A 380 -7.40 -7.10 -21.97
C VAL A 380 -8.36 -8.28 -22.11
N LEU A 381 -8.44 -8.90 -23.29
CA LEU A 381 -9.29 -10.09 -23.50
C LEU A 381 -8.82 -11.29 -22.66
N ASP A 382 -7.51 -11.50 -22.54
CA ASP A 382 -6.90 -12.54 -21.70
C ASP A 382 -7.21 -12.31 -20.21
N GLU A 383 -7.14 -11.05 -19.75
CA GLU A 383 -7.50 -10.67 -18.38
C GLU A 383 -8.98 -10.92 -18.09
N LEU A 384 -9.86 -10.57 -19.02
CA LEU A 384 -11.29 -10.82 -18.90
C LEU A 384 -11.60 -12.34 -18.88
N SER A 385 -10.97 -13.12 -19.76
CA SER A 385 -11.11 -14.58 -19.80
C SER A 385 -10.62 -15.22 -18.49
N THR A 386 -9.42 -14.88 -18.05
CA THR A 386 -8.84 -15.40 -16.81
C THR A 386 -9.70 -15.06 -15.59
N THR A 387 -10.23 -13.83 -15.54
CA THR A 387 -11.11 -13.40 -14.44
C THR A 387 -12.43 -14.15 -14.45
N ALA A 388 -13.04 -14.35 -15.64
CA ALA A 388 -14.27 -15.11 -15.79
C ALA A 388 -14.08 -16.59 -15.38
N GLN A 389 -12.99 -17.23 -15.80
CA GLN A 389 -12.62 -18.61 -15.41
C GLN A 389 -12.46 -18.73 -13.90
N ARG A 390 -11.68 -17.83 -13.28
CA ARG A 390 -11.44 -17.79 -11.83
C ARG A 390 -12.75 -17.68 -11.03
N LEU A 391 -13.70 -16.88 -11.53
CA LEU A 391 -15.03 -16.76 -10.93
C LEU A 391 -15.86 -18.03 -11.09
N LEU A 392 -15.78 -18.69 -12.25
CA LEU A 392 -16.51 -19.93 -12.54
C LEU A 392 -15.98 -21.15 -11.77
N GLU A 393 -14.69 -21.16 -11.45
CA GLU A 393 -14.05 -22.20 -10.64
C GLU A 393 -14.56 -22.24 -9.21
N GLU A 394 -15.03 -21.09 -8.67
CA GLU A 394 -15.53 -20.94 -7.29
C GLU A 394 -14.60 -21.60 -6.24
N ALA A 395 -13.29 -21.42 -6.41
CA ALA A 395 -12.31 -22.06 -5.56
C ALA A 395 -12.39 -21.58 -4.11
N ASP A 396 -12.25 -22.47 -3.13
CA ASP A 396 -12.34 -22.18 -1.68
C ASP A 396 -11.33 -21.12 -1.20
N HIS A 397 -10.24 -20.94 -1.96
CA HIS A 397 -9.22 -19.94 -1.64
C HIS A 397 -9.54 -18.56 -2.21
N ASP A 398 -10.63 -18.39 -2.94
CA ASP A 398 -11.09 -17.12 -3.49
C ASP A 398 -12.38 -16.61 -2.82
N VAL A 399 -12.54 -15.30 -2.83
CA VAL A 399 -13.72 -14.61 -2.32
C VAL A 399 -14.31 -13.79 -3.45
N ALA A 400 -15.56 -14.06 -3.81
CA ALA A 400 -16.30 -13.28 -4.81
C ALA A 400 -17.36 -12.39 -4.14
N TRP A 401 -17.54 -11.19 -4.68
CA TRP A 401 -18.58 -10.26 -4.23
C TRP A 401 -19.03 -9.33 -5.34
N VAL A 402 -20.24 -8.77 -5.17
CA VAL A 402 -20.75 -7.67 -6.02
C VAL A 402 -20.50 -6.35 -5.30
N GLU A 403 -19.68 -5.50 -5.90
CA GLU A 403 -19.39 -4.17 -5.38
C GLU A 403 -20.43 -3.16 -5.85
N LYS A 404 -20.87 -2.28 -4.94
CA LYS A 404 -21.71 -1.15 -5.26
C LYS A 404 -21.00 0.12 -4.81
N PRO A 405 -20.51 0.94 -5.74
CA PRO A 405 -19.85 2.19 -5.36
C PRO A 405 -20.83 3.11 -4.62
N GLU A 406 -20.28 3.93 -3.74
CA GLU A 406 -21.05 4.86 -2.89
C GLU A 406 -21.98 5.80 -3.68
N ASN A 407 -21.63 6.12 -4.93
CA ASN A 407 -22.42 6.97 -5.82
C ASN A 407 -23.52 6.23 -6.63
N GLY A 408 -23.67 4.92 -6.45
CA GLY A 408 -24.78 4.14 -7.01
C GLY A 408 -24.78 3.90 -8.52
N SER A 409 -23.81 4.40 -9.26
CA SER A 409 -23.80 4.39 -10.73
C SER A 409 -23.13 3.18 -11.37
N ARG A 410 -22.25 2.45 -10.68
CA ARG A 410 -21.46 1.36 -11.24
C ARG A 410 -21.44 0.17 -10.30
N ARG A 411 -21.68 -1.02 -10.83
CA ARG A 411 -21.53 -2.30 -10.13
C ARG A 411 -20.40 -3.11 -10.77
N ALA A 412 -19.64 -3.82 -9.97
CA ALA A 412 -18.57 -4.71 -10.42
C ALA A 412 -18.74 -6.08 -9.77
N LEU A 413 -18.42 -7.13 -10.52
CA LEU A 413 -18.23 -8.47 -9.97
C LEU A 413 -16.73 -8.63 -9.70
N VAL A 414 -16.38 -8.84 -8.44
CA VAL A 414 -14.99 -8.82 -7.97
C VAL A 414 -14.61 -10.16 -7.40
N VAL A 415 -13.36 -10.58 -7.61
CA VAL A 415 -12.76 -11.77 -7.01
C VAL A 415 -11.38 -11.45 -6.47
N ALA A 416 -11.06 -11.95 -5.27
CA ALA A 416 -9.76 -11.79 -4.65
C ALA A 416 -9.39 -13.01 -3.79
N PRO A 417 -8.09 -13.30 -3.58
CA PRO A 417 -7.67 -14.40 -2.72
C PRO A 417 -8.07 -14.14 -1.26
N LEU A 418 -8.57 -15.17 -0.60
CA LEU A 418 -8.88 -15.15 0.82
C LEU A 418 -7.64 -14.83 1.67
N SER A 419 -6.50 -15.40 1.28
CA SER A 419 -5.21 -15.17 1.92
C SER A 419 -4.09 -15.10 0.88
N VAL A 420 -3.15 -14.19 1.10
CA VAL A 420 -1.92 -14.06 0.27
C VAL A 420 -0.68 -14.58 0.98
N ALA A 421 -0.84 -15.17 2.17
CA ALA A 421 0.29 -15.67 2.96
C ALA A 421 1.10 -16.73 2.19
N GLY A 422 0.43 -17.65 1.46
CA GLY A 422 1.09 -18.63 0.62
C GLY A 422 1.89 -18.01 -0.53
N THR A 423 1.33 -17.01 -1.21
CA THR A 423 2.01 -16.25 -2.27
C THR A 423 3.26 -15.55 -1.73
N LEU A 424 3.13 -14.91 -0.55
CA LEU A 424 4.25 -14.26 0.12
C LEU A 424 5.31 -15.28 0.55
N ALA A 425 4.91 -16.41 1.14
CA ALA A 425 5.84 -17.49 1.54
C ALA A 425 6.67 -17.98 0.35
N THR A 426 6.04 -18.15 -0.82
CA THR A 426 6.70 -18.68 -2.02
C THR A 426 7.59 -17.64 -2.71
N HIS A 427 7.16 -16.36 -2.77
CA HIS A 427 7.83 -15.39 -3.64
C HIS A 427 8.61 -14.29 -2.90
N LEU A 428 8.34 -14.05 -1.61
CA LEU A 428 8.98 -12.97 -0.88
C LEU A 428 10.35 -13.37 -0.33
N TYR A 429 10.49 -14.61 0.16
CA TYR A 429 11.63 -15.05 0.96
C TYR A 429 12.68 -15.86 0.21
N ASP A 430 12.34 -16.35 -0.97
CA ASP A 430 13.19 -17.21 -1.76
C ASP A 430 14.47 -16.50 -2.24
N GLU A 431 15.65 -17.11 -2.01
CA GLU A 431 16.99 -16.67 -2.44
C GLU A 431 17.47 -15.31 -1.92
N ARG A 432 16.81 -14.73 -0.87
CA ARG A 432 17.17 -13.42 -0.33
C ARG A 432 16.89 -13.30 1.17
N THR A 433 17.60 -12.40 1.82
CA THR A 433 17.26 -11.97 3.18
C THR A 433 16.19 -10.88 3.11
N VAL A 434 15.14 -11.01 3.93
CA VAL A 434 14.07 -10.00 4.03
C VAL A 434 14.11 -9.33 5.40
N VAL A 435 14.15 -8.00 5.39
CA VAL A 435 14.01 -7.15 6.57
C VAL A 435 12.68 -6.40 6.46
N ALA A 436 11.70 -6.80 7.25
CA ALA A 436 10.41 -6.16 7.33
C ALA A 436 10.37 -5.21 8.53
N THR A 437 10.13 -3.92 8.29
CA THR A 437 10.12 -2.90 9.33
C THR A 437 8.84 -2.07 9.32
N SER A 438 8.37 -1.67 10.49
CA SER A 438 7.28 -0.71 10.68
C SER A 438 7.26 -0.21 12.12
N ALA A 439 6.49 0.84 12.37
CA ALA A 439 6.17 1.29 13.72
C ALA A 439 5.14 0.39 14.43
N THR A 440 4.45 -0.50 13.71
CA THR A 440 3.28 -1.25 14.18
C THR A 440 3.31 -2.73 13.73
N LEU A 441 4.34 -3.49 14.12
CA LEU A 441 4.46 -4.92 13.83
C LEU A 441 4.14 -5.81 15.03
N ALA A 442 4.44 -5.34 16.25
CA ALA A 442 4.13 -6.06 17.47
C ALA A 442 2.72 -5.70 17.96
N LEU A 443 1.76 -6.57 17.70
CA LEU A 443 0.38 -6.40 18.15
C LEU A 443 0.18 -7.10 19.51
N GLY A 444 -0.26 -6.34 20.51
CA GLY A 444 -0.33 -6.83 21.88
C GLY A 444 1.02 -7.26 22.47
N GLY A 445 2.13 -6.75 21.89
CA GLY A 445 3.51 -7.10 22.24
C GLY A 445 4.04 -8.37 21.57
N ARG A 446 3.38 -8.87 20.51
CA ARG A 446 3.77 -10.10 19.77
C ARG A 446 3.79 -9.88 18.28
N PHE A 447 4.73 -10.52 17.57
CA PHE A 447 4.90 -10.43 16.12
C PHE A 447 4.15 -11.50 15.32
N ASP A 448 3.67 -12.56 15.98
CA ASP A 448 3.11 -13.76 15.30
C ASP A 448 1.97 -13.46 14.34
N THR A 449 1.13 -12.48 14.64
CA THR A 449 -0.02 -12.11 13.79
C THR A 449 0.46 -11.53 12.46
N VAL A 450 1.42 -10.61 12.52
CA VAL A 450 1.98 -9.98 11.31
C VAL A 450 2.87 -10.96 10.57
N ALA A 451 3.67 -11.77 11.26
CA ALA A 451 4.50 -12.81 10.66
C ALA A 451 3.66 -13.77 9.80
N ARG A 452 2.55 -14.29 10.33
CA ARG A 452 1.63 -15.15 9.57
C ARG A 452 0.99 -14.44 8.38
N ALA A 453 0.61 -13.19 8.53
CA ALA A 453 0.07 -12.40 7.41
C ALA A 453 1.10 -12.20 6.29
N LEU A 454 2.39 -12.13 6.64
CA LEU A 454 3.52 -12.04 5.72
C LEU A 454 3.99 -13.41 5.20
N GLY A 455 3.32 -14.52 5.56
CA GLY A 455 3.68 -15.86 5.08
C GLY A 455 4.83 -16.52 5.85
N LEU A 456 5.24 -15.96 6.99
CA LEU A 456 6.22 -16.59 7.89
C LEU A 456 5.51 -17.54 8.85
N GLU A 457 6.00 -18.76 8.94
CA GLU A 457 5.55 -19.71 9.96
C GLU A 457 5.96 -19.23 11.36
N ALA A 458 5.21 -19.66 12.39
CA ALA A 458 5.58 -19.34 13.75
C ALA A 458 6.97 -19.95 14.05
N PRO A 459 7.92 -19.18 14.63
CA PRO A 459 9.18 -19.77 15.05
C PRO A 459 8.91 -20.88 16.04
N PRO A 460 9.73 -21.93 16.07
CA PRO A 460 9.62 -22.94 17.10
C PRO A 460 9.67 -22.26 18.48
N PRO A 461 8.86 -22.69 19.46
CA PRO A 461 8.86 -22.07 20.78
C PRO A 461 10.28 -22.02 21.31
N ALA A 462 10.73 -20.81 21.68
CA ALA A 462 12.05 -20.65 22.27
C ALA A 462 12.22 -21.66 23.42
N PRO A 463 13.38 -22.34 23.52
CA PRO A 463 13.60 -23.27 24.62
C PRO A 463 13.33 -22.51 25.94
N PRO A 464 12.60 -23.11 26.88
CA PRO A 464 12.27 -22.43 28.11
C PRO A 464 13.55 -21.91 28.77
N SER A 465 13.53 -20.68 29.24
CA SER A 465 14.70 -20.13 29.95
C SER A 465 15.10 -21.10 31.08
N PRO A 466 16.37 -21.19 31.46
CA PRO A 466 16.80 -22.07 32.53
C PRO A 466 15.96 -21.95 33.79
N ALA A 467 15.48 -20.74 34.11
CA ALA A 467 14.57 -20.47 35.22
C ALA A 467 13.16 -21.04 34.99
N ALA A 468 12.62 -20.94 33.78
CA ALA A 468 11.30 -21.51 33.45
C ALA A 468 11.36 -23.04 33.34
N ALA A 469 12.46 -23.61 32.88
CA ALA A 469 12.70 -25.03 32.85
C ALA A 469 12.83 -25.60 34.29
N ALA A 470 13.50 -24.88 35.22
CA ALA A 470 13.59 -25.24 36.60
C ALA A 470 12.22 -25.18 37.32
N LEU A 471 11.41 -24.16 37.04
CA LEU A 471 10.03 -24.04 37.57
C LEU A 471 9.11 -25.14 37.01
N ALA A 472 9.19 -25.49 35.77
CA ALA A 472 8.42 -26.57 35.15
C ALA A 472 8.84 -27.94 35.74
N SER A 473 10.14 -28.15 35.96
CA SER A 473 10.67 -29.36 36.59
C SER A 473 10.25 -29.47 38.06
N ALA A 474 10.25 -28.38 38.82
CA ALA A 474 9.77 -28.33 40.18
C ALA A 474 8.24 -28.57 40.28
N ALA A 475 7.46 -28.04 39.34
CA ALA A 475 6.02 -28.29 39.25
C ALA A 475 5.68 -29.74 38.84
N ALA A 476 6.53 -30.41 38.07
CA ALA A 476 6.41 -31.82 37.71
C ALA A 476 6.76 -32.73 38.91
N ALA A 477 7.81 -32.38 39.66
CA ALA A 477 8.23 -33.14 40.85
C ALA A 477 7.22 -33.06 42.03
N GLY A 478 6.41 -31.96 42.06
CA GLY A 478 5.38 -31.80 43.09
C GLY A 478 4.06 -32.57 42.86
N ARG A 479 3.92 -33.31 41.76
CA ARG A 479 2.70 -34.07 41.38
C ARG A 479 2.81 -35.59 41.49
N THR A 480 3.90 -36.13 42.01
CA THR A 480 4.03 -37.56 42.28
C THR A 480 3.59 -37.92 43.70
N GLY A 481 2.31 -37.69 43.99
CA GLY A 481 1.69 -38.12 45.25
C GLY A 481 0.17 -38.20 45.10
N ALA A 482 -0.31 -39.44 44.97
CA ALA A 482 -1.67 -39.95 45.21
C ALA A 482 -2.54 -40.24 43.97
N ALA A 483 -2.84 -41.53 43.99
CA ALA A 483 -4.09 -42.24 43.69
C ALA A 483 -4.19 -42.96 42.33
N THR A 484 -4.01 -44.26 42.45
CA THR A 484 -4.36 -45.37 41.59
C THR A 484 -5.86 -45.50 41.36
N GLY A 485 -6.24 -45.68 40.05
CA GLY A 485 -7.56 -46.19 39.66
C GLY A 485 -7.65 -46.31 38.14
N PRO A 486 -7.94 -47.55 37.60
CA PRO A 486 -7.92 -47.76 36.15
C PRO A 486 -9.26 -47.38 35.49
N VAL A 487 -9.24 -46.50 34.47
CA VAL A 487 -10.38 -46.30 33.59
C VAL A 487 -9.98 -46.75 32.20
N ALA A 488 -10.80 -47.64 31.65
CA ALA A 488 -10.68 -48.29 30.38
C ALA A 488 -10.77 -47.29 29.23
N SER A 489 -9.82 -47.37 28.30
CA SER A 489 -9.78 -46.59 27.06
C SER A 489 -10.36 -47.38 25.91
N THR A 490 -11.37 -46.84 25.25
CA THR A 490 -11.86 -47.22 23.93
C THR A 490 -11.06 -46.52 22.81
N PRO A 491 -10.60 -47.16 21.75
CA PRO A 491 -9.84 -46.51 20.68
C PRO A 491 -10.77 -45.84 19.67
N GLY A 492 -10.79 -44.51 19.64
CA GLY A 492 -11.39 -43.73 18.57
C GLY A 492 -10.34 -43.41 17.50
N SER A 493 -10.66 -43.74 16.28
CA SER A 493 -9.90 -43.54 15.06
C SER A 493 -9.51 -42.07 14.86
N ARG A 494 -8.20 -41.77 14.94
CA ARG A 494 -7.60 -40.54 14.44
C ARG A 494 -7.28 -40.73 12.98
N ALA A 495 -8.00 -40.03 12.09
CA ALA A 495 -7.60 -39.83 10.72
C ALA A 495 -6.25 -39.10 10.71
N ALA A 496 -5.27 -39.70 10.06
CA ALA A 496 -3.95 -39.12 9.86
C ALA A 496 -4.09 -37.94 8.91
N VAL A 497 -3.95 -36.72 9.42
CA VAL A 497 -3.65 -35.55 8.62
C VAL A 497 -2.22 -35.70 8.13
N GLY A 498 -2.04 -35.84 6.81
CA GLY A 498 -0.73 -35.96 6.18
C GLY A 498 0.13 -34.75 6.54
N THR A 499 1.22 -35.00 7.26
CA THR A 499 2.31 -34.04 7.45
C THR A 499 2.95 -33.76 6.10
N VAL A 500 2.69 -32.58 5.54
CA VAL A 500 3.53 -31.99 4.49
C VAL A 500 4.91 -31.80 5.12
N PRO A 501 6.02 -32.28 4.49
CA PRO A 501 7.35 -32.06 5.03
C PRO A 501 7.61 -30.56 5.12
N ALA A 502 8.00 -30.08 6.30
CA ALA A 502 8.45 -28.71 6.52
C ALA A 502 9.64 -28.47 5.57
N THR A 503 9.48 -27.55 4.62
CA THR A 503 10.60 -27.03 3.85
C THR A 503 11.49 -26.28 4.85
N GLU A 504 12.73 -26.74 5.04
CA GLU A 504 13.75 -26.06 5.83
C GLU A 504 14.13 -24.76 5.14
N GLY A 505 13.27 -23.74 5.27
CA GLY A 505 13.59 -22.36 4.90
C GLY A 505 14.41 -21.68 5.99
N PRO A 506 15.16 -20.61 5.69
CA PRO A 506 15.87 -19.85 6.70
C PRO A 506 14.86 -19.30 7.74
N GLY A 507 15.21 -19.43 9.02
CA GLY A 507 14.39 -18.98 10.13
C GLY A 507 14.21 -17.45 10.10
N TRP A 508 13.34 -16.95 10.99
CA TRP A 508 13.18 -15.53 11.16
C TRP A 508 13.29 -15.11 12.62
N ARG A 509 13.66 -13.85 12.83
CA ARG A 509 13.76 -13.22 14.16
C ARG A 509 12.91 -11.96 14.21
N SER A 510 12.56 -11.55 15.42
CA SER A 510 11.87 -10.28 15.68
C SER A 510 12.67 -9.42 16.64
N LEU A 511 12.56 -8.11 16.46
CA LEU A 511 13.20 -7.11 17.31
C LEU A 511 12.27 -5.91 17.48
N ASP A 512 12.05 -5.48 18.71
CA ASP A 512 11.43 -4.20 19.03
C ASP A 512 12.51 -3.27 19.58
N VAL A 513 12.86 -2.22 18.81
CA VAL A 513 13.85 -1.22 19.22
C VAL A 513 13.25 -0.03 19.94
N GLY A 514 11.93 -0.07 20.17
CA GLY A 514 11.19 1.01 20.82
C GLY A 514 11.15 2.31 20.01
N SER A 515 11.06 3.40 20.73
CA SER A 515 11.02 4.75 20.17
C SER A 515 11.94 5.68 20.99
N PRO A 516 12.55 6.71 20.39
CA PRO A 516 13.32 7.70 21.14
C PRO A 516 12.46 8.65 21.98
N PHE A 517 11.13 8.59 21.82
CA PHE A 517 10.19 9.48 22.50
C PHE A 517 9.81 8.94 23.88
N ASP A 518 9.75 9.81 24.87
CA ASP A 518 9.19 9.52 26.20
C ASP A 518 7.67 9.75 26.19
N TYR A 519 6.96 8.80 25.58
CA TYR A 519 5.51 8.90 25.45
C TYR A 519 4.76 9.15 26.74
N ALA A 520 5.25 8.60 27.86
CA ALA A 520 4.61 8.77 29.17
C ALA A 520 4.68 10.23 29.68
N ARG A 521 5.71 11.00 29.27
CA ARG A 521 5.88 12.41 29.61
C ARG A 521 5.36 13.37 28.55
N GLN A 522 5.31 12.92 27.28
CA GLN A 522 4.94 13.75 26.14
C GLN A 522 3.45 13.68 25.83
N GLY A 523 2.78 12.57 26.13
CA GLY A 523 1.40 12.39 25.71
C GLY A 523 0.51 11.69 26.73
N ILE A 524 -0.77 12.01 26.64
CA ILE A 524 -1.84 11.41 27.43
C ILE A 524 -2.73 10.60 26.49
N LEU A 525 -2.97 9.32 26.83
CA LEU A 525 -4.06 8.55 26.24
C LEU A 525 -5.28 8.66 27.15
N TYR A 526 -6.23 9.47 26.73
CA TYR A 526 -7.51 9.63 27.40
C TYR A 526 -8.56 8.73 26.71
N VAL A 527 -9.24 7.90 27.49
CA VAL A 527 -10.38 7.08 27.02
C VAL A 527 -11.65 7.56 27.70
N ALA A 528 -12.61 8.02 26.94
CA ALA A 528 -13.89 8.53 27.45
C ALA A 528 -14.82 7.37 27.86
N ALA A 529 -14.43 6.66 28.93
CA ALA A 529 -15.11 5.45 29.39
C ALA A 529 -16.55 5.70 29.88
N HIS A 530 -16.90 6.97 30.19
CA HIS A 530 -18.23 7.37 30.61
C HIS A 530 -19.22 7.51 29.46
N LEU A 531 -18.74 7.58 28.21
CA LEU A 531 -19.59 7.73 27.06
C LEU A 531 -20.37 6.43 26.75
N PRO A 532 -21.58 6.54 26.16
CA PRO A 532 -22.29 5.39 25.65
C PRO A 532 -21.50 4.70 24.53
N ARG A 533 -21.81 3.42 24.28
CA ARG A 533 -21.20 2.70 23.16
C ARG A 533 -21.54 3.40 21.85
N PRO A 534 -20.59 3.50 20.89
CA PRO A 534 -20.84 4.10 19.58
C PRO A 534 -22.03 3.45 18.87
N SER A 535 -22.88 4.26 18.25
CA SER A 535 -24.02 3.81 17.46
C SER A 535 -23.73 3.86 15.97
N VAL A 536 -24.50 3.13 15.14
CA VAL A 536 -24.39 3.18 13.67
C VAL A 536 -24.88 4.51 13.07
N SER A 537 -25.58 5.34 13.83
CA SER A 537 -26.24 6.55 13.33
C SER A 537 -25.36 7.79 13.17
N GLY A 538 -24.05 7.66 13.36
CA GLY A 538 -23.09 8.78 13.27
C GLY A 538 -22.46 9.13 14.62
N LEU A 539 -22.21 10.42 14.88
CA LEU A 539 -21.62 10.91 16.11
C LEU A 539 -22.72 11.04 17.19
N PRO A 540 -22.66 10.30 18.33
CA PRO A 540 -23.59 10.49 19.43
C PRO A 540 -23.47 11.89 20.05
N GLU A 541 -24.56 12.48 20.51
CA GLU A 541 -24.58 13.81 21.12
C GLU A 541 -23.57 13.94 22.27
N ALA A 542 -23.55 12.96 23.19
CA ALA A 542 -22.58 12.95 24.30
C ALA A 542 -21.12 12.93 23.83
N ALA A 543 -20.81 12.25 22.72
CA ALA A 543 -19.47 12.27 22.12
C ALA A 543 -19.16 13.60 21.45
N GLY A 544 -20.17 14.25 20.85
CA GLY A 544 -20.06 15.61 20.30
C GLY A 544 -19.77 16.64 21.37
N GLU A 545 -20.46 16.60 22.52
CA GLU A 545 -20.22 17.50 23.65
C GLU A 545 -18.83 17.28 24.28
N GLU A 546 -18.37 16.03 24.37
CA GLU A 546 -17.02 15.74 24.82
C GLU A 546 -15.96 16.27 23.84
N LEU A 547 -16.17 16.09 22.53
CA LEU A 547 -15.32 16.66 21.47
C LEU A 547 -15.23 18.20 21.61
N LEU A 548 -16.36 18.90 21.75
CA LEU A 548 -16.41 20.35 21.94
C LEU A 548 -15.63 20.77 23.20
N ALA A 549 -15.80 20.05 24.30
CA ALA A 549 -15.10 20.37 25.54
C ALA A 549 -13.58 20.21 25.41
N LEU A 550 -13.11 19.17 24.71
CA LEU A 550 -11.68 18.92 24.48
C LEU A 550 -11.07 19.96 23.53
N VAL A 551 -11.73 20.21 22.39
CA VAL A 551 -11.29 21.21 21.41
C VAL A 551 -11.30 22.62 21.99
N GLY A 552 -12.34 22.98 22.72
CA GLY A 552 -12.45 24.27 23.42
C GLY A 552 -11.37 24.47 24.48
N ALA A 553 -11.01 23.43 25.23
CA ALA A 553 -9.92 23.48 26.20
C ALA A 553 -8.54 23.75 25.60
N LEU A 554 -8.31 23.30 24.37
CA LEU A 554 -7.04 23.51 23.64
C LEU A 554 -7.04 24.78 22.78
N GLY A 555 -8.20 25.19 22.23
CA GLY A 555 -8.32 26.28 21.28
C GLY A 555 -7.93 25.88 19.84
N GLY A 556 -8.35 24.71 19.37
CA GLY A 556 -8.05 24.17 18.02
C GLY A 556 -6.96 23.12 18.00
N ARG A 557 -6.02 23.19 17.06
CA ARG A 557 -4.85 22.28 16.92
C ARG A 557 -5.22 20.80 16.99
N THR A 558 -6.38 20.45 16.39
CA THR A 558 -7.02 19.15 16.57
C THR A 558 -7.09 18.37 15.26
N LEU A 559 -6.59 17.16 15.27
CA LEU A 559 -6.79 16.16 14.22
C LEU A 559 -7.91 15.20 14.66
N GLY A 560 -9.06 15.24 13.97
CA GLY A 560 -10.18 14.35 14.21
C GLY A 560 -10.22 13.19 13.21
N LEU A 561 -10.07 11.97 13.71
CA LEU A 561 -10.05 10.74 12.95
C LEU A 561 -11.36 9.98 13.15
N PHE A 562 -12.22 10.02 12.15
CA PHE A 562 -13.57 9.45 12.22
C PHE A 562 -13.67 8.15 11.42
N SER A 563 -14.54 7.26 11.87
CA SER A 563 -14.83 5.99 11.21
C SER A 563 -15.78 6.10 10.01
N SER A 564 -16.46 7.24 9.85
CA SER A 564 -17.36 7.49 8.73
C SER A 564 -17.38 8.96 8.34
N ARG A 565 -17.61 9.24 7.04
CA ARG A 565 -17.77 10.62 6.51
C ARG A 565 -18.89 11.36 7.23
N ARG A 566 -20.01 10.67 7.49
CA ARG A 566 -21.14 11.24 8.22
C ARG A 566 -20.77 11.72 9.61
N ALA A 567 -20.00 10.93 10.38
CA ALA A 567 -19.57 11.34 11.72
C ALA A 567 -18.58 12.52 11.66
N ALA A 568 -17.64 12.51 10.68
CA ALA A 568 -16.75 13.65 10.47
C ALA A 568 -17.49 14.93 10.12
N GLN A 569 -18.49 14.83 9.23
CA GLN A 569 -19.33 15.97 8.84
C GLN A 569 -20.13 16.50 10.01
N GLN A 570 -20.81 15.64 10.80
CA GLN A 570 -21.54 16.04 11.98
C GLN A 570 -20.65 16.72 13.03
N ALA A 571 -19.43 16.22 13.23
CA ALA A 571 -18.45 16.84 14.10
C ALA A 571 -18.03 18.23 13.60
N ALA A 572 -17.80 18.38 12.29
CA ALA A 572 -17.43 19.66 11.69
C ALA A 572 -18.57 20.68 11.79
N GLU A 573 -19.79 20.27 11.48
CA GLU A 573 -21.00 21.13 11.61
C GLU A 573 -21.21 21.56 13.05
N LEU A 574 -21.04 20.65 14.02
CA LEU A 574 -21.18 20.95 15.45
C LEU A 574 -20.14 21.99 15.91
N LEU A 575 -18.87 21.84 15.56
CA LEU A 575 -17.83 22.80 15.92
C LEU A 575 -18.05 24.16 15.24
N ARG A 576 -18.38 24.19 13.96
CA ARG A 576 -18.69 25.44 13.20
C ARG A 576 -19.89 26.20 13.80
N ALA A 577 -20.87 25.48 14.35
CA ALA A 577 -22.04 26.07 14.97
C ALA A 577 -21.77 26.59 16.39
N ARG A 578 -20.78 26.07 17.09
CA ARG A 578 -20.56 26.33 18.53
C ARG A 578 -19.22 27.03 18.84
N THR A 579 -18.35 27.21 17.83
CA THR A 579 -17.04 27.86 17.99
C THR A 579 -16.71 28.71 16.76
N ASP A 580 -15.78 29.66 16.91
CA ASP A 580 -15.23 30.44 15.81
C ASP A 580 -13.96 29.85 15.22
N LEU A 581 -13.59 28.60 15.61
CA LEU A 581 -12.37 27.92 15.15
C LEU A 581 -12.47 27.50 13.68
N PRO A 582 -11.39 27.65 12.90
CA PRO A 582 -11.34 27.13 11.53
C PRO A 582 -11.48 25.62 11.52
N VAL A 583 -12.49 25.08 10.85
CA VAL A 583 -12.72 23.63 10.73
C VAL A 583 -12.57 23.20 9.27
N LEU A 584 -11.54 22.43 9.00
CA LEU A 584 -11.20 21.84 7.71
C LEU A 584 -11.81 20.44 7.64
N LEU A 585 -12.59 20.15 6.61
CA LEU A 585 -13.23 18.85 6.44
C LEU A 585 -12.73 18.17 5.18
N GLN A 586 -12.33 16.91 5.29
CA GLN A 586 -11.92 16.10 4.16
C GLN A 586 -13.06 15.93 3.15
N GLY A 587 -12.78 16.28 1.90
CA GLY A 587 -13.73 16.26 0.79
C GLY A 587 -14.22 17.63 0.36
N GLU A 588 -13.98 18.69 1.14
CA GLU A 588 -14.25 20.06 0.74
C GLU A 588 -13.16 20.62 -0.19
N GLU A 589 -11.92 20.20 0.03
CA GLU A 589 -10.76 20.55 -0.78
C GLU A 589 -9.85 19.32 -1.01
N ALA A 590 -8.87 19.44 -1.89
CA ALA A 590 -7.86 18.40 -2.09
C ALA A 590 -7.04 18.16 -0.80
N LEU A 591 -6.82 16.89 -0.44
CA LEU A 591 -6.19 16.53 0.84
C LEU A 591 -4.81 17.20 1.08
N PRO A 592 -3.89 17.31 0.10
CA PRO A 592 -2.62 18.02 0.31
C PRO A 592 -2.81 19.51 0.70
N LEU A 593 -3.83 20.16 0.15
CA LEU A 593 -4.14 21.54 0.47
C LEU A 593 -4.68 21.69 1.90
N LEU A 594 -5.59 20.79 2.29
CA LEU A 594 -6.13 20.76 3.67
C LEU A 594 -5.02 20.53 4.70
N VAL A 595 -4.09 19.61 4.42
CA VAL A 595 -2.94 19.33 5.29
C VAL A 595 -2.01 20.54 5.39
N ARG A 596 -1.75 21.23 4.28
CA ARG A 596 -0.94 22.44 4.28
C ARG A 596 -1.61 23.54 5.11
N ARG A 597 -2.90 23.79 4.91
CA ARG A 597 -3.67 24.76 5.70
C ARG A 597 -3.67 24.40 7.18
N PHE A 598 -3.85 23.13 7.53
CA PHE A 598 -3.81 22.68 8.92
C PHE A 598 -2.43 22.93 9.59
N ARG A 599 -1.35 22.89 8.83
CA ARG A 599 0.00 23.25 9.32
C ARG A 599 0.18 24.76 9.52
N GLU A 600 -0.37 25.56 8.61
CA GLU A 600 -0.22 27.02 8.58
C GLU A 600 -1.18 27.72 9.53
N GLU A 601 -2.42 27.25 9.61
CA GLU A 601 -3.49 27.80 10.46
C GLU A 601 -3.47 27.11 11.84
N ARG A 602 -2.65 27.62 12.76
CA ARG A 602 -2.35 26.98 14.06
C ARG A 602 -3.60 26.63 14.90
N GLU A 603 -4.69 27.40 14.83
CA GLU A 603 -5.92 27.18 15.60
C GLU A 603 -6.94 26.29 14.87
N SER A 604 -6.58 25.76 13.71
CA SER A 604 -7.50 24.97 12.90
C SER A 604 -7.72 23.55 13.46
N CYS A 605 -8.86 22.97 13.08
CA CYS A 605 -9.21 21.58 13.29
C CYS A 605 -9.33 20.88 11.93
N LEU A 606 -8.68 19.74 11.75
CA LEU A 606 -8.78 18.94 10.52
C LEU A 606 -9.52 17.63 10.81
N PHE A 607 -10.67 17.42 10.17
CA PHE A 607 -11.51 16.26 10.35
C PHE A 607 -11.61 15.41 9.09
N GLY A 608 -11.52 14.08 9.23
CA GLY A 608 -11.66 13.16 8.12
C GLY A 608 -11.68 11.69 8.51
N VAL A 609 -11.63 10.84 7.49
CA VAL A 609 -11.76 9.38 7.61
C VAL A 609 -10.43 8.68 7.34
N MET A 610 -10.46 7.37 7.13
CA MET A 610 -9.30 6.46 7.05
C MET A 610 -8.10 6.96 6.23
N SER A 611 -8.29 7.67 5.14
CA SER A 611 -7.18 8.23 4.35
C SER A 611 -6.36 9.29 5.09
N LEU A 612 -6.96 9.98 6.08
CA LEU A 612 -6.24 10.86 7.01
C LEU A 612 -5.37 10.09 8.02
N TRP A 613 -5.76 8.86 8.38
CA TRP A 613 -4.99 8.05 9.32
C TRP A 613 -3.62 7.65 8.76
N GLN A 614 -3.53 7.44 7.46
CA GLN A 614 -2.32 6.94 6.77
C GLN A 614 -1.44 8.03 6.16
N GLY A 615 -2.01 9.19 5.75
CA GLY A 615 -1.35 10.15 4.85
C GLY A 615 -0.91 11.49 5.45
N VAL A 616 -1.22 11.80 6.72
CA VAL A 616 -0.96 13.12 7.30
C VAL A 616 0.27 13.09 8.20
N ASP A 617 1.27 13.88 7.84
CA ASP A 617 2.43 14.15 8.69
C ASP A 617 2.44 15.62 9.08
N VAL A 618 2.06 15.90 10.33
CA VAL A 618 2.00 17.26 10.88
C VAL A 618 2.79 17.29 12.18
N PRO A 619 4.08 17.61 12.13
CA PRO A 619 4.91 17.74 13.32
C PRO A 619 4.65 19.05 14.07
N GLY A 620 4.94 19.04 15.36
CA GLY A 620 4.96 20.23 16.19
C GLY A 620 3.58 20.69 16.70
N ASP A 621 3.53 21.97 17.00
CA ASP A 621 2.40 22.60 17.70
C ASP A 621 1.08 22.62 16.92
N ALA A 622 1.08 22.31 15.63
CA ALA A 622 -0.14 22.29 14.82
C ALA A 622 -1.09 21.14 15.16
N CYS A 623 -0.58 20.05 15.79
CA CYS A 623 -1.39 18.90 16.19
C CYS A 623 -1.08 18.52 17.64
N GLN A 624 -1.86 18.99 18.59
CA GLN A 624 -1.71 18.69 20.02
C GLN A 624 -2.89 17.92 20.61
N LEU A 625 -3.94 17.68 19.83
CA LEU A 625 -5.05 16.82 20.15
C LEU A 625 -5.37 15.91 18.95
N VAL A 626 -5.33 14.60 19.18
CA VAL A 626 -5.85 13.63 18.23
C VAL A 626 -7.11 13.03 18.80
N VAL A 627 -8.23 13.15 18.11
CA VAL A 627 -9.52 12.59 18.51
C VAL A 627 -9.86 11.41 17.63
N ILE A 628 -10.21 10.28 18.23
CA ILE A 628 -10.67 9.06 17.57
C ILE A 628 -12.10 8.78 18.01
N ASP A 629 -13.06 8.86 17.09
CA ASP A 629 -14.50 8.75 17.39
C ASP A 629 -14.88 7.36 17.89
N ARG A 630 -14.33 6.31 17.26
CA ARG A 630 -14.57 4.91 17.62
C ARG A 630 -13.39 4.02 17.20
N LEU A 631 -13.34 2.83 17.80
CA LEU A 631 -12.35 1.81 17.45
C LEU A 631 -12.47 1.44 15.97
N PRO A 632 -11.37 1.47 15.18
CA PRO A 632 -11.40 1.36 13.73
C PRO A 632 -11.49 -0.11 13.26
N PHE A 633 -12.50 -0.84 13.74
CA PHE A 633 -12.80 -2.17 13.25
C PHE A 633 -13.17 -2.13 11.76
N PRO A 634 -12.83 -3.18 10.98
CA PRO A 634 -13.36 -3.31 9.63
C PRO A 634 -14.89 -3.37 9.67
N ARG A 635 -15.52 -2.85 8.64
CA ARG A 635 -16.98 -2.93 8.53
C ARG A 635 -17.42 -4.39 8.44
N PRO A 636 -18.56 -4.78 9.03
CA PRO A 636 -19.06 -6.15 8.96
C PRO A 636 -19.38 -6.61 7.52
N ASP A 637 -19.65 -5.66 6.62
CA ASP A 637 -19.95 -5.88 5.21
C ASP A 637 -18.72 -5.78 4.30
N GLU A 638 -17.50 -5.58 4.85
CA GLU A 638 -16.24 -5.60 4.10
C GLU A 638 -15.94 -7.04 3.64
N PRO A 639 -16.00 -7.36 2.32
CA PRO A 639 -16.09 -8.73 1.84
C PRO A 639 -14.91 -9.62 2.26
N LEU A 640 -13.68 -9.15 2.11
CA LEU A 640 -12.48 -9.92 2.45
C LEU A 640 -12.32 -10.11 3.96
N ALA A 641 -12.53 -9.06 4.76
CA ALA A 641 -12.42 -9.16 6.21
C ALA A 641 -13.50 -10.11 6.78
N ALA A 642 -14.72 -10.02 6.27
CA ALA A 642 -15.81 -10.92 6.63
C ALA A 642 -15.54 -12.37 6.21
N ALA A 643 -14.97 -12.60 5.02
CA ALA A 643 -14.61 -13.93 4.55
C ALA A 643 -13.49 -14.55 5.40
N ARG A 644 -12.43 -13.79 5.70
CA ARG A 644 -11.32 -14.23 6.57
C ARG A 644 -11.82 -14.57 7.97
N ALA A 645 -12.72 -13.75 8.52
CA ALA A 645 -13.32 -14.03 9.82
C ALA A 645 -14.15 -15.32 9.80
N ALA A 646 -15.00 -15.51 8.78
CA ALA A 646 -15.80 -16.71 8.63
C ALA A 646 -14.95 -17.98 8.46
N ALA A 647 -13.84 -17.91 7.72
CA ALA A 647 -12.91 -19.04 7.58
C ALA A 647 -12.27 -19.44 8.92
N VAL A 648 -11.90 -18.47 9.75
CA VAL A 648 -11.40 -18.74 11.12
C VAL A 648 -12.49 -19.36 12.00
N ASP A 649 -13.72 -18.83 11.95
CA ASP A 649 -14.87 -19.35 12.70
C ASP A 649 -15.19 -20.81 12.30
N ALA A 650 -15.15 -21.11 11.01
CA ALA A 650 -15.32 -22.47 10.48
C ALA A 650 -14.24 -23.44 10.98
N GLY A 651 -13.01 -22.95 11.21
CA GLY A 651 -11.92 -23.70 11.81
C GLY A 651 -11.99 -23.83 13.34
N GLY A 652 -13.09 -23.37 13.98
CA GLY A 652 -13.31 -23.44 15.43
C GLY A 652 -12.60 -22.33 16.24
N GLY A 653 -12.05 -21.31 15.55
CA GLY A 653 -11.46 -20.12 16.17
C GLY A 653 -12.48 -19.00 16.39
N SER A 654 -11.99 -17.80 16.69
CA SER A 654 -12.80 -16.57 16.74
C SER A 654 -12.34 -15.64 15.62
N GLY A 655 -13.12 -15.53 14.55
CA GLY A 655 -12.85 -14.65 13.41
C GLY A 655 -12.72 -13.19 13.84
N PHE A 656 -13.56 -12.75 14.76
CA PHE A 656 -13.44 -11.40 15.32
C PHE A 656 -12.09 -11.17 16.00
N ALA A 657 -11.65 -12.09 16.85
CA ALA A 657 -10.39 -11.95 17.58
C ALA A 657 -9.16 -12.10 16.66
N ALA A 658 -9.23 -12.98 15.66
CA ALA A 658 -8.11 -13.27 14.77
C ALA A 658 -7.97 -12.31 13.58
N VAL A 659 -9.06 -11.65 13.17
CA VAL A 659 -9.08 -10.77 11.98
C VAL A 659 -9.40 -9.32 12.36
N SER A 660 -10.58 -9.08 12.97
CA SER A 660 -11.05 -7.70 13.19
C SER A 660 -10.23 -6.97 14.26
N VAL A 661 -9.84 -7.64 15.33
CA VAL A 661 -9.07 -7.03 16.43
C VAL A 661 -7.65 -6.63 15.99
N PRO A 662 -6.86 -7.47 15.27
CA PRO A 662 -5.56 -7.07 14.73
C PRO A 662 -5.63 -5.90 13.75
N ILE A 663 -6.60 -5.89 12.83
CA ILE A 663 -6.82 -4.78 11.90
C ILE A 663 -7.08 -3.48 12.67
N ALA A 664 -7.96 -3.53 13.68
CA ALA A 664 -8.25 -2.38 14.52
C ALA A 664 -7.02 -1.93 15.32
N ALA A 665 -6.17 -2.86 15.79
CA ALA A 665 -4.95 -2.53 16.52
C ALA A 665 -3.95 -1.74 15.65
N VAL A 666 -3.70 -2.20 14.43
CA VAL A 666 -2.81 -1.50 13.47
C VAL A 666 -3.34 -0.10 13.17
N ARG A 667 -4.61 0.01 12.76
CA ARG A 667 -5.24 1.28 12.44
C ARG A 667 -5.23 2.24 13.64
N LEU A 668 -5.58 1.76 14.83
CA LEU A 668 -5.57 2.58 16.04
C LEU A 668 -4.16 3.08 16.37
N ALA A 669 -3.15 2.21 16.30
CA ALA A 669 -1.75 2.60 16.55
C ALA A 669 -1.24 3.65 15.54
N GLN A 670 -1.64 3.54 14.27
CA GLN A 670 -1.34 4.55 13.24
C GLN A 670 -1.96 5.91 13.57
N GLY A 671 -3.26 5.94 13.95
CA GLY A 671 -3.95 7.16 14.35
C GLY A 671 -3.32 7.81 15.57
N VAL A 672 -3.06 7.04 16.61
CA VAL A 672 -2.40 7.48 17.85
C VAL A 672 -0.98 7.98 17.59
N GLY A 673 -0.25 7.34 16.68
CA GLY A 673 1.10 7.73 16.27
C GLY A 673 1.20 9.07 15.54
N ARG A 674 0.07 9.75 15.26
CA ARG A 674 0.07 11.09 14.66
C ARG A 674 0.40 12.20 15.65
N LEU A 675 0.26 11.95 16.95
CA LEU A 675 0.44 12.97 17.99
C LEU A 675 1.91 13.35 18.23
N ILE A 676 2.80 12.36 18.36
CA ILE A 676 4.21 12.59 18.71
C ILE A 676 5.10 12.26 17.52
N ARG A 677 5.77 13.27 16.97
CA ARG A 677 6.65 13.20 15.79
C ARG A 677 8.05 13.71 16.06
N ALA A 678 8.17 14.60 17.05
CA ALA A 678 9.43 15.20 17.48
C ALA A 678 9.58 15.12 19.02
N THR A 679 10.80 15.31 19.50
CA THR A 679 11.12 15.28 20.94
C THR A 679 10.46 16.40 21.74
N GLY A 680 10.08 17.49 21.07
CA GLY A 680 9.37 18.61 21.68
C GLY A 680 7.86 18.47 21.73
N ASP A 681 7.28 17.54 20.95
CA ASP A 681 5.83 17.41 20.81
C ASP A 681 5.18 16.97 22.12
N ARG A 682 4.01 17.54 22.40
CA ARG A 682 3.18 17.19 23.56
C ARG A 682 1.71 17.28 23.20
N GLY A 683 0.89 16.39 23.77
CA GLY A 683 -0.54 16.46 23.49
C GLY A 683 -1.36 15.34 24.14
N VAL A 684 -2.60 15.25 23.67
CA VAL A 684 -3.58 14.27 24.13
C VAL A 684 -4.11 13.47 22.94
N VAL A 685 -4.16 12.16 23.08
CA VAL A 685 -4.99 11.29 22.24
C VAL A 685 -6.27 11.02 23.00
N ALA A 686 -7.40 11.41 22.47
CA ALA A 686 -8.72 11.19 23.04
C ALA A 686 -9.47 10.13 22.22
N VAL A 687 -9.77 8.99 22.84
CA VAL A 687 -10.59 7.92 22.23
C VAL A 687 -12.01 8.01 22.83
N LEU A 688 -12.98 8.40 22.01
CA LEU A 688 -14.38 8.59 22.40
C LEU A 688 -15.19 7.27 22.42
N ASP A 689 -14.51 6.15 22.35
CA ASP A 689 -15.10 4.81 22.37
C ASP A 689 -14.80 4.12 23.71
N SER A 690 -15.83 4.03 24.56
CA SER A 690 -15.73 3.41 25.87
C SER A 690 -15.30 1.94 25.84
N ARG A 691 -15.45 1.25 24.72
CA ARG A 691 -15.06 -0.17 24.55
C ARG A 691 -13.56 -0.40 24.70
N LEU A 692 -12.71 0.61 24.46
CA LEU A 692 -11.26 0.48 24.67
C LEU A 692 -10.94 0.18 26.17
N GLU A 693 -11.75 0.68 27.09
CA GLU A 693 -11.64 0.37 28.53
C GLU A 693 -12.54 -0.79 28.94
N THR A 694 -13.81 -0.80 28.51
CA THR A 694 -14.83 -1.69 29.05
C THR A 694 -14.82 -3.09 28.44
N ALA A 695 -14.26 -3.28 27.25
CA ALA A 695 -14.23 -4.57 26.56
C ALA A 695 -13.08 -5.46 27.06
N ARG A 696 -13.35 -6.33 28.03
CA ARG A 696 -12.35 -7.20 28.64
C ARG A 696 -11.66 -8.15 27.64
N GLY A 697 -12.34 -8.58 26.59
CA GLY A 697 -11.84 -9.56 25.62
C GLY A 697 -10.78 -9.01 24.66
N TYR A 698 -10.81 -7.71 24.33
CA TYR A 698 -9.89 -7.12 23.35
C TYR A 698 -9.33 -5.75 23.75
N GLY A 699 -9.95 -5.02 24.65
CA GLY A 699 -9.48 -3.69 25.07
C GLY A 699 -8.03 -3.70 25.55
N PRO A 700 -7.63 -4.62 26.46
CA PRO A 700 -6.24 -4.74 26.91
C PRO A 700 -5.25 -5.06 25.78
N PHE A 701 -5.66 -5.87 24.79
CA PHE A 701 -4.83 -6.16 23.61
C PHE A 701 -4.61 -4.90 22.76
N LEU A 702 -5.69 -4.16 22.46
CA LEU A 702 -5.60 -2.92 21.70
C LEU A 702 -4.72 -1.89 22.43
N ARG A 703 -4.89 -1.70 23.72
CA ARG A 703 -4.05 -0.78 24.51
C ARG A 703 -2.57 -1.16 24.50
N ARG A 704 -2.23 -2.46 24.63
CA ARG A 704 -0.84 -2.93 24.54
C ARG A 704 -0.22 -2.81 23.16
N SER A 705 -1.04 -2.61 22.13
CA SER A 705 -0.57 -2.35 20.77
C SER A 705 -0.26 -0.86 20.50
N LEU A 706 -0.53 0.02 21.47
CA LEU A 706 -0.28 1.46 21.36
C LEU A 706 1.05 1.85 22.02
N PRO A 707 1.62 3.01 21.62
CA PRO A 707 2.72 3.60 22.37
C PRO A 707 2.38 3.78 23.85
N PRO A 708 3.34 3.68 24.77
CA PRO A 708 3.12 3.70 26.22
C PRO A 708 2.85 5.12 26.76
N PHE A 709 1.77 5.75 26.29
CA PHE A 709 1.29 7.03 26.81
C PHE A 709 0.87 6.94 28.26
N TRP A 710 0.92 8.05 28.96
CA TRP A 710 0.26 8.15 30.26
C TRP A 710 -1.26 8.01 30.10
N TYR A 711 -1.85 7.04 30.80
CA TYR A 711 -3.23 6.61 30.58
C TYR A 711 -4.20 7.22 31.60
N THR A 712 -5.38 7.68 31.15
CA THR A 712 -6.45 8.14 32.04
C THR A 712 -7.84 7.94 31.39
N THR A 713 -8.85 7.75 32.28
CA THR A 713 -10.27 7.78 31.91
C THR A 713 -10.97 9.02 32.46
N ARG A 714 -10.23 9.94 33.10
CA ARG A 714 -10.76 11.15 33.76
C ARG A 714 -10.77 12.32 32.80
N PRO A 715 -11.96 12.86 32.43
CA PRO A 715 -12.08 13.98 31.49
C PRO A 715 -11.46 15.28 32.03
N ASP A 716 -11.56 15.53 33.36
CA ASP A 716 -10.96 16.69 34.01
C ASP A 716 -9.44 16.75 33.84
N VAL A 717 -8.77 15.60 33.89
CA VAL A 717 -7.32 15.50 33.69
C VAL A 717 -6.92 15.81 32.27
N ALA A 718 -7.64 15.25 31.27
CA ALA A 718 -7.40 15.50 29.87
C ALA A 718 -7.64 16.99 29.51
N ARG A 719 -8.76 17.55 29.92
CA ARG A 719 -9.09 18.97 29.70
C ARG A 719 -8.08 19.90 30.35
N GLY A 720 -7.73 19.68 31.62
CA GLY A 720 -6.72 20.48 32.30
C GLY A 720 -5.31 20.39 31.69
N ALA A 721 -4.96 19.27 31.03
CA ALA A 721 -3.73 19.17 30.25
C ALA A 721 -3.81 20.00 28.96
N LEU A 722 -4.93 19.94 28.24
CA LEU A 722 -5.18 20.71 27.02
C LEU A 722 -5.22 22.22 27.27
N GLU A 723 -5.85 22.67 28.37
CA GLU A 723 -5.85 24.08 28.79
C GLU A 723 -4.44 24.63 29.05
N ARG A 724 -3.54 23.82 29.63
CA ARG A 724 -2.14 24.21 29.81
C ARG A 724 -1.40 24.32 28.49
N LEU A 725 -1.66 23.41 27.55
CA LEU A 725 -1.08 23.47 26.18
C LEU A 725 -1.64 24.64 25.37
N GLY A 726 -2.93 24.98 25.57
CA GLY A 726 -3.57 26.12 24.91
C GLY A 726 -2.98 27.48 25.33
N LYS A 727 -2.42 27.58 26.54
CA LYS A 727 -1.79 28.77 27.10
C LYS A 727 -0.29 28.90 26.77
N SER A 728 0.33 27.83 26.27
CA SER A 728 1.74 27.78 25.86
C SER A 728 1.87 28.07 24.36
#